data_cb078ff26be8e56789425b791741b4e0
#
_entry.id   cb078ff26be8e56789425b791741b4e0
#
_cell.length_a   1.000
_cell.length_b   1.000
_cell.length_c   1.000
_cell.angle_alpha   90.00
_cell.angle_beta   90.00
_cell.angle_gamma   90.00
#
_symmetry.space_group_name_H-M   'P 1'
#
loop_
_entity.id
_entity.type
_entity.pdbx_description
1 polymer ?
#
loop_
_entity_poly.entity_id
_entity_poly.type
_entity_poly.pdbx_seq_one_letter_code
_entity_poly.pdbx_strand_id
1 'polypeptide(L)'
;MLRTLRRIVQEVNAAEDLTQALNLIVIEVKQAIAVDVCSIYLNLPDSSQLTLMATDGLDQAAVGQAKLMMDEGLVGLVAERSEPVSLSDAPSHPRFKFIEGTGEESFHSFLGIPIVHHRRLLGVLVVQHAQERSFDEDHVAFLVTLAAQLAASINAAEITGELTSNKSRLDKKKDILIDGIAGAPGVGVGTAVVIFPEADLDAVPDRSPGSVEEEITSFRDAVSQVQQEIVDLKAQMGGLLPAEDQVLFDAYTLMLGSDSLVGATVRRIEAGNWAPGALRATIMEYSHGFDAMEDHYLRERAGDIRDMGQRVLARLLSAKPQQVEFEEATILIGKEISATQLAEIPRKRLAGLVCSTGSNSSHIAILARALGVPTVMGAVDLPVGHIDGQEIIVDGYQGTIYLQSSAGVRTEFLRLAKEEQELSEGLLREAMKPATTKDGLTLPIYANSGLKSDLLPSQQSLVDGVGLYRTEVPFMVSERFPGEAEQAEIYASILRTFPHQPVTLRTLDVGGDKSLSYFPIEEDNPFLGYRGIRISLDHPEIFMTQLRAMLRASIETQNLHVLFPMISSMQELNESLDLLQRARAELQEEGLEVPTPRTGVMIEVPSAVYLAEQLAQRVDFLSVGTNDLIQYLLAVDRNNARVADLYDENHPAILCALKMIVEGGHKAGKSVSICGEMASDPLSVLLLLGVGVDSLSVSMASLPSVKWVIRSFTRTRAQELFKRAMEIQEPSAIRKMLNKALVDAGLGALVRAGKH
;
A
#
# COMPACT_ATOMS: atom_id res chain seq x y z
N MET A 1 20.12 31.93 12.04
CA MET A 1 19.97 30.50 12.21
C MET A 1 19.02 29.84 11.18
N LEU A 2 17.76 30.24 10.99
CA LEU A 2 16.85 29.59 10.04
C LEU A 2 17.34 29.52 8.57
N ARG A 3 17.98 30.58 8.05
CA ARG A 3 18.56 30.55 6.70
C ARG A 3 19.73 29.56 6.57
N THR A 4 20.55 29.50 7.61
CA THR A 4 21.68 28.58 7.69
C THR A 4 21.23 27.14 7.79
N LEU A 5 20.19 26.85 8.61
CA LEU A 5 19.57 25.52 8.71
C LEU A 5 19.06 25.04 7.35
N ARG A 6 18.32 25.90 6.64
CA ARG A 6 17.78 25.53 5.31
C ARG A 6 18.89 25.24 4.30
N ARG A 7 19.99 26.00 4.32
CA ARG A 7 21.13 25.76 3.44
C ARG A 7 21.81 24.43 3.77
N ILE A 8 22.10 24.19 5.06
CA ILE A 8 22.72 22.91 5.50
C ILE A 8 21.87 21.72 5.09
N VAL A 9 20.55 21.77 5.31
CA VAL A 9 19.63 20.69 4.92
C VAL A 9 19.63 20.46 3.42
N GLN A 10 19.67 21.51 2.60
CA GLN A 10 19.74 21.38 1.14
C GLN A 10 21.06 20.75 0.67
N GLU A 11 22.18 21.17 1.25
CA GLU A 11 23.51 20.64 0.90
C GLU A 11 23.70 19.20 1.37
N VAL A 12 23.16 18.84 2.53
CA VAL A 12 23.14 17.46 3.05
C VAL A 12 22.31 16.51 2.17
N ASN A 13 21.14 16.97 1.72
CA ASN A 13 20.31 16.19 0.82
C ASN A 13 20.89 16.04 -0.60
N ALA A 14 21.86 16.87 -0.96
CA ALA A 14 22.58 16.79 -2.24
C ALA A 14 23.89 15.99 -2.14
N ALA A 15 24.27 15.48 -0.96
CA ALA A 15 25.48 14.68 -0.76
C ALA A 15 25.35 13.31 -1.43
N GLU A 16 26.46 12.83 -2.00
CA GLU A 16 26.49 11.57 -2.76
C GLU A 16 26.44 10.33 -1.86
N ASP A 17 26.93 10.42 -0.63
CA ASP A 17 26.91 9.36 0.38
C ASP A 17 26.81 9.91 1.80
N LEU A 18 26.51 9.01 2.75
CA LEU A 18 26.39 9.38 4.16
C LEU A 18 27.66 9.99 4.73
N THR A 19 28.84 9.51 4.34
CA THR A 19 30.14 10.01 4.85
C THR A 19 30.33 11.46 4.43
N GLN A 20 30.01 11.80 3.21
CA GLN A 20 30.04 13.18 2.70
C GLN A 20 29.04 14.07 3.44
N ALA A 21 27.80 13.56 3.66
CA ALA A 21 26.77 14.26 4.41
C ALA A 21 27.21 14.57 5.84
N LEU A 22 27.75 13.58 6.55
CA LEU A 22 28.22 13.74 7.93
C LEU A 22 29.38 14.75 8.03
N ASN A 23 30.36 14.68 7.12
CA ASN A 23 31.49 15.62 7.09
C ASN A 23 31.03 17.04 6.79
N LEU A 24 30.07 17.23 5.90
CA LEU A 24 29.53 18.53 5.57
C LEU A 24 28.81 19.12 6.79
N ILE A 25 28.05 18.34 7.53
CA ILE A 25 27.34 18.78 8.73
C ILE A 25 28.32 19.24 9.81
N VAL A 26 29.37 18.49 10.13
CA VAL A 26 30.27 18.88 11.21
C VAL A 26 31.00 20.18 10.89
N ILE A 27 31.34 20.42 9.61
CA ILE A 27 31.97 21.69 9.17
C ILE A 27 30.97 22.84 9.27
N GLU A 28 29.79 22.69 8.73
CA GLU A 28 28.79 23.76 8.67
C GLU A 28 28.23 24.12 10.06
N VAL A 29 28.01 23.13 10.92
CA VAL A 29 27.55 23.32 12.29
C VAL A 29 28.62 24.07 13.12
N LYS A 30 29.87 23.66 13.03
CA LYS A 30 30.99 24.30 13.69
C LYS A 30 31.06 25.79 13.34
N GLN A 31 30.90 26.11 12.06
CA GLN A 31 30.88 27.51 11.60
C GLN A 31 29.64 28.28 12.05
N ALA A 32 28.45 27.64 11.96
CA ALA A 32 27.19 28.31 12.29
C ALA A 32 27.05 28.68 13.76
N ILE A 33 27.60 27.84 14.66
CA ILE A 33 27.52 28.06 16.13
C ILE A 33 28.78 28.73 16.66
N ALA A 34 29.82 28.85 15.83
CA ALA A 34 31.15 29.37 16.20
C ALA A 34 31.74 28.62 17.41
N VAL A 35 31.91 27.30 17.25
CA VAL A 35 32.53 26.38 18.22
C VAL A 35 33.85 25.85 17.69
N ASP A 36 34.65 25.24 18.55
CA ASP A 36 35.94 24.69 18.15
C ASP A 36 35.85 23.27 17.60
N VAL A 37 34.86 22.50 18.04
CA VAL A 37 34.64 21.12 17.63
C VAL A 37 33.17 20.90 17.34
N CYS A 38 32.92 20.13 16.27
CA CYS A 38 31.66 19.43 16.02
C CYS A 38 31.95 17.97 15.63
N SER A 39 31.25 17.03 16.25
CA SER A 39 31.47 15.59 16.06
C SER A 39 30.14 14.82 16.00
N ILE A 40 30.12 13.74 15.25
CA ILE A 40 28.96 12.85 15.16
C ILE A 40 29.40 11.41 15.51
N TYR A 41 28.74 10.85 16.51
CA TYR A 41 28.88 9.47 16.93
C TYR A 41 27.65 8.69 16.50
N LEU A 42 27.82 7.53 15.82
CA LEU A 42 26.71 6.68 15.41
C LEU A 42 26.73 5.33 16.17
N ASN A 43 25.53 4.85 16.46
CA ASN A 43 25.27 3.52 16.97
C ASN A 43 25.19 2.57 15.77
N LEU A 44 26.28 1.86 15.47
CA LEU A 44 26.33 0.95 14.33
C LEU A 44 25.49 -0.31 14.59
N PRO A 45 24.81 -0.86 13.54
CA PRO A 45 24.13 -2.15 13.63
C PRO A 45 25.08 -3.24 14.19
N ASP A 46 24.59 -4.11 15.02
CA ASP A 46 25.33 -5.19 15.67
C ASP A 46 26.40 -4.78 16.70
N SER A 47 26.48 -3.49 17.06
CA SER A 47 27.37 -3.02 18.12
C SER A 47 26.59 -2.33 19.25
N SER A 48 26.96 -2.56 20.49
CA SER A 48 26.46 -1.78 21.64
C SER A 48 27.35 -0.58 21.92
N GLN A 49 27.97 -0.01 20.88
CA GLN A 49 28.98 1.05 20.98
C GLN A 49 28.66 2.19 20.04
N LEU A 50 28.90 3.41 20.51
CA LEU A 50 28.90 4.63 19.71
C LEU A 50 30.27 4.81 19.07
N THR A 51 30.33 4.89 17.74
CA THR A 51 31.56 5.07 16.98
C THR A 51 31.62 6.50 16.42
N LEU A 52 32.74 7.18 16.56
CA LEU A 52 32.99 8.50 15.96
C LEU A 52 33.05 8.34 14.43
N MET A 53 32.06 8.93 13.70
CA MET A 53 31.93 8.79 12.24
C MET A 53 32.36 10.04 11.49
N ALA A 54 32.24 11.21 12.08
CA ALA A 54 32.71 12.47 11.50
C ALA A 54 33.10 13.46 12.58
N THR A 55 34.08 14.28 12.34
CA THR A 55 34.48 15.33 13.22
C THR A 55 35.16 16.50 12.47
N ASP A 56 34.96 17.72 12.93
CA ASP A 56 35.78 18.90 12.60
C ASP A 56 36.23 19.57 13.90
N GLY A 57 37.53 19.45 14.17
CA GLY A 57 38.19 20.01 15.38
C GLY A 57 38.84 18.98 16.30
N LEU A 58 38.46 17.68 16.20
CA LEU A 58 39.21 16.58 16.81
C LEU A 58 40.20 15.96 15.81
N ASP A 59 41.09 15.07 16.33
CA ASP A 59 42.02 14.35 15.48
C ASP A 59 41.27 13.48 14.43
N GLN A 60 41.52 13.69 13.16
CA GLN A 60 40.92 12.96 12.06
C GLN A 60 41.28 11.43 12.08
N ALA A 61 42.42 11.08 12.68
CA ALA A 61 42.80 9.68 12.85
C ALA A 61 41.86 8.90 13.80
N ALA A 62 41.12 9.59 14.65
CA ALA A 62 40.15 9.00 15.57
C ALA A 62 38.84 8.57 14.89
N VAL A 63 38.56 9.08 13.68
CA VAL A 63 37.34 8.71 12.93
C VAL A 63 37.34 7.23 12.60
N GLY A 64 36.27 6.52 12.94
CA GLY A 64 36.11 5.08 12.80
C GLY A 64 36.86 4.24 13.84
N GLN A 65 37.75 4.83 14.66
CA GLN A 65 38.55 4.14 15.65
C GLN A 65 38.04 4.41 17.08
N ALA A 66 37.68 5.66 17.40
CA ALA A 66 37.16 6.01 18.71
C ALA A 66 35.76 5.44 18.91
N LYS A 67 35.63 4.60 19.95
CA LYS A 67 34.40 3.90 20.32
C LYS A 67 34.11 4.09 21.79
N LEU A 68 32.84 4.29 22.10
CA LEU A 68 32.31 4.43 23.46
C LEU A 68 31.19 3.44 23.70
N MET A 69 31.10 2.92 24.90
CA MET A 69 29.91 2.19 25.31
C MET A 69 28.71 3.14 25.45
N MET A 70 27.49 2.63 25.32
CA MET A 70 26.26 3.44 25.40
C MET A 70 26.07 4.19 26.73
N ASP A 71 26.76 3.77 27.79
CA ASP A 71 26.74 4.37 29.13
C ASP A 71 28.05 5.10 29.48
N GLU A 72 28.99 5.26 28.54
CA GLU A 72 30.34 5.74 28.77
C GLU A 72 30.52 7.20 28.42
N GLY A 73 31.05 7.99 29.35
CA GLY A 73 31.38 9.40 29.16
C GLY A 73 30.13 10.32 29.05
N LEU A 74 30.35 11.56 28.55
CA LEU A 74 29.25 12.50 28.31
C LEU A 74 28.41 12.15 27.08
N VAL A 75 29.04 11.58 26.06
CA VAL A 75 28.34 11.11 24.84
C VAL A 75 27.38 9.96 25.21
N GLY A 76 27.86 9.04 26.06
CA GLY A 76 27.02 7.97 26.59
C GLY A 76 25.89 8.46 27.50
N LEU A 77 26.11 9.55 28.23
CA LEU A 77 25.07 10.20 29.04
C LEU A 77 23.91 10.74 28.18
N VAL A 78 24.24 11.37 27.05
CA VAL A 78 23.25 11.84 26.06
C VAL A 78 22.50 10.66 25.45
N ALA A 79 23.22 9.59 25.12
CA ALA A 79 22.65 8.37 24.54
C ALA A 79 21.66 7.69 25.51
N GLU A 80 22.06 7.52 26.76
CA GLU A 80 21.26 6.90 27.82
C GLU A 80 19.97 7.66 28.11
N ARG A 81 20.06 8.99 28.21
CA ARG A 81 18.90 9.86 28.51
C ARG A 81 18.02 10.14 27.31
N SER A 82 18.58 10.02 26.09
CA SER A 82 17.95 10.48 24.84
C SER A 82 17.44 11.92 24.93
N GLU A 83 18.16 12.78 25.67
CA GLU A 83 17.86 14.20 25.89
C GLU A 83 19.11 15.06 25.64
N PRO A 84 18.96 16.33 25.21
CA PRO A 84 20.06 17.24 25.10
C PRO A 84 20.79 17.44 26.45
N VAL A 85 22.11 17.38 26.43
CA VAL A 85 22.96 17.64 27.61
C VAL A 85 23.86 18.82 27.30
N SER A 86 23.71 19.94 28.04
CA SER A 86 24.52 21.15 27.93
C SER A 86 25.30 21.38 29.22
N LEU A 87 26.63 21.51 29.11
CA LEU A 87 27.55 21.73 30.23
C LEU A 87 28.50 22.89 29.86
N SER A 88 28.62 23.89 30.73
CA SER A 88 29.59 24.99 30.57
C SER A 88 31.02 24.57 30.97
N ASP A 89 31.15 23.59 31.87
CA ASP A 89 32.41 23.00 32.31
C ASP A 89 32.28 21.48 32.34
N ALA A 90 32.56 20.86 31.22
CA ALA A 90 32.46 19.41 31.03
C ALA A 90 33.44 18.61 31.89
N PRO A 91 34.72 19.00 32.08
CA PRO A 91 35.67 18.33 32.95
C PRO A 91 35.22 18.18 34.40
N SER A 92 34.41 19.09 34.93
CA SER A 92 33.89 18.99 36.30
C SER A 92 32.76 17.93 36.48
N HIS A 93 32.21 17.44 35.43
CA HIS A 93 31.08 16.48 35.48
C HIS A 93 31.56 15.08 35.86
N PRO A 94 30.92 14.38 36.84
CA PRO A 94 31.34 13.04 37.31
C PRO A 94 31.47 11.96 36.24
N ARG A 95 30.74 12.09 35.14
CA ARG A 95 30.78 11.15 33.99
C ARG A 95 31.70 11.60 32.86
N PHE A 96 32.46 12.71 33.08
CA PHE A 96 33.45 13.08 32.08
C PHE A 96 34.52 12.01 31.94
N LYS A 97 34.73 11.57 30.73
CA LYS A 97 35.76 10.57 30.40
C LYS A 97 36.50 11.03 29.17
N PHE A 98 37.78 11.10 29.28
CA PHE A 98 38.68 11.38 28.19
C PHE A 98 38.87 10.20 27.24
N ILE A 99 38.84 10.43 25.95
CA ILE A 99 39.09 9.41 24.93
C ILE A 99 40.49 9.61 24.38
N GLU A 100 41.41 8.67 24.65
CA GLU A 100 42.79 8.74 24.15
C GLU A 100 42.81 8.83 22.61
N GLY A 101 43.61 9.78 22.07
CA GLY A 101 43.80 9.95 20.64
C GLY A 101 42.77 10.83 19.93
N THR A 102 41.81 11.44 20.65
CA THR A 102 40.86 12.40 20.05
C THR A 102 41.27 13.84 20.14
N GLY A 103 42.15 14.20 21.07
CA GLY A 103 42.57 15.59 21.32
C GLY A 103 41.54 16.42 22.09
N GLU A 104 40.66 15.79 22.85
CA GLU A 104 39.56 16.43 23.60
C GLU A 104 40.02 17.21 24.84
N GLU A 105 41.30 17.13 25.23
CA GLU A 105 41.85 17.65 26.46
C GLU A 105 41.73 19.19 26.63
N SER A 106 41.51 19.89 25.53
CA SER A 106 41.48 21.36 25.47
C SER A 106 40.09 21.96 25.58
N PHE A 107 39.02 21.16 25.67
CA PHE A 107 37.67 21.66 25.57
C PHE A 107 36.94 21.62 26.92
N HIS A 108 36.35 22.74 27.31
CA HIS A 108 35.64 22.92 28.56
C HIS A 108 34.14 22.85 28.45
N SER A 109 33.53 23.40 27.40
CA SER A 109 32.08 23.34 27.25
C SER A 109 31.67 22.24 26.31
N PHE A 110 30.52 21.62 26.61
CA PHE A 110 29.95 20.49 25.90
C PHE A 110 28.45 20.70 25.68
N LEU A 111 27.98 20.44 24.46
CA LEU A 111 26.57 20.27 24.17
C LEU A 111 26.40 19.03 23.28
N GLY A 112 25.70 18.05 23.80
CA GLY A 112 25.37 16.81 23.09
C GLY A 112 23.87 16.69 22.80
N ILE A 113 23.52 16.35 21.58
CA ILE A 113 22.14 16.17 21.11
C ILE A 113 21.94 14.75 20.61
N PRO A 114 20.94 14.03 21.08
CA PRO A 114 20.65 12.68 20.59
C PRO A 114 20.05 12.74 19.17
N ILE A 115 20.48 11.84 18.29
CA ILE A 115 19.92 11.61 16.96
C ILE A 115 18.97 10.43 17.07
N VAL A 116 17.66 10.71 17.07
CA VAL A 116 16.63 9.71 17.33
C VAL A 116 15.68 9.60 16.14
N HIS A 117 15.38 8.37 15.70
CA HIS A 117 14.37 8.06 14.68
C HIS A 117 13.42 7.00 15.22
N HIS A 118 12.10 7.25 15.19
CA HIS A 118 11.08 6.32 15.70
C HIS A 118 11.41 5.68 17.07
N ARG A 119 11.78 6.51 18.05
CA ARG A 119 12.19 6.11 19.42
C ARG A 119 13.46 5.26 19.50
N ARG A 120 14.19 5.12 18.40
CA ARG A 120 15.48 4.43 18.35
C ARG A 120 16.60 5.45 18.30
N LEU A 121 17.59 5.32 19.19
CA LEU A 121 18.80 6.15 19.16
C LEU A 121 19.72 5.67 18.02
N LEU A 122 19.95 6.53 17.04
CA LEU A 122 20.87 6.29 15.92
C LEU A 122 22.28 6.84 16.20
N GLY A 123 22.39 7.85 17.06
CA GLY A 123 23.68 8.46 17.39
C GLY A 123 23.57 9.68 18.27
N VAL A 124 24.68 10.42 18.38
CA VAL A 124 24.80 11.65 19.14
C VAL A 124 25.59 12.68 18.32
N LEU A 125 25.04 13.89 18.18
CA LEU A 125 25.71 15.07 17.64
C LEU A 125 26.31 15.89 18.82
N VAL A 126 27.59 16.21 18.76
CA VAL A 126 28.32 16.83 19.83
C VAL A 126 28.99 18.12 19.32
N VAL A 127 28.89 19.22 20.08
CA VAL A 127 29.70 20.41 19.88
C VAL A 127 30.45 20.75 21.17
N GLN A 128 31.72 21.21 21.02
CA GLN A 128 32.61 21.54 22.14
C GLN A 128 33.34 22.86 21.86
N HIS A 129 33.69 23.56 22.93
CA HIS A 129 34.45 24.81 22.83
C HIS A 129 35.52 24.87 23.94
N ALA A 130 36.68 25.46 23.61
CA ALA A 130 37.84 25.54 24.51
C ALA A 130 37.61 26.44 25.74
N GLN A 131 36.75 27.44 25.63
CA GLN A 131 36.39 28.31 26.77
C GLN A 131 35.08 27.84 27.41
N GLU A 132 34.96 28.10 28.70
CA GLU A 132 33.68 27.92 29.39
C GLU A 132 32.60 28.79 28.72
N ARG A 133 31.59 28.15 28.16
CA ARG A 133 30.48 28.79 27.44
C ARG A 133 29.17 28.08 27.79
N SER A 134 28.14 28.85 28.09
CA SER A 134 26.78 28.35 28.17
C SER A 134 26.12 28.39 26.77
N PHE A 135 25.58 27.27 26.32
CA PHE A 135 24.77 27.21 25.11
C PHE A 135 23.33 27.61 25.44
N ASP A 136 22.79 28.59 24.72
CA ASP A 136 21.42 29.07 24.89
C ASP A 136 20.38 28.14 24.22
N GLU A 137 19.10 28.44 24.47
CA GLU A 137 17.98 27.65 23.92
C GLU A 137 17.96 27.69 22.40
N ASP A 138 18.43 28.76 21.75
CA ASP A 138 18.46 28.86 20.28
C ASP A 138 19.49 27.90 19.67
N HIS A 139 20.65 27.75 20.32
CA HIS A 139 21.67 26.77 19.90
C HIS A 139 21.17 25.33 20.07
N VAL A 140 20.51 25.04 21.20
CA VAL A 140 19.93 23.72 21.45
C VAL A 140 18.83 23.39 20.40
N ALA A 141 17.89 24.31 20.19
CA ALA A 141 16.80 24.14 19.22
C ALA A 141 17.31 23.96 17.78
N PHE A 142 18.34 24.70 17.39
CA PHE A 142 19.00 24.57 16.08
C PHE A 142 19.58 23.16 15.88
N LEU A 143 20.36 22.68 16.86
CA LEU A 143 20.99 21.36 16.77
C LEU A 143 19.98 20.22 16.88
N VAL A 144 18.93 20.34 17.69
CA VAL A 144 17.84 19.35 17.78
C VAL A 144 17.12 19.24 16.43
N THR A 145 16.82 20.36 15.77
CA THR A 145 16.19 20.36 14.46
C THR A 145 17.09 19.70 13.42
N LEU A 146 18.38 19.97 13.45
CA LEU A 146 19.34 19.36 12.53
C LEU A 146 19.49 17.84 12.79
N ALA A 147 19.57 17.44 14.05
CA ALA A 147 19.66 16.03 14.44
C ALA A 147 18.42 15.22 13.97
N ALA A 148 17.23 15.83 14.05
CA ALA A 148 16.02 15.21 13.55
C ALA A 148 16.02 15.01 12.02
N GLN A 149 16.56 15.95 11.25
CA GLN A 149 16.72 15.81 9.80
C GLN A 149 17.78 14.75 9.46
N LEU A 150 18.89 14.76 10.18
CA LEU A 150 19.98 13.80 10.01
C LEU A 150 19.52 12.36 10.31
N ALA A 151 18.62 12.18 11.25
CA ALA A 151 18.11 10.87 11.63
C ALA A 151 17.48 10.11 10.46
N ALA A 152 16.76 10.81 9.57
CA ALA A 152 16.16 10.21 8.39
C ALA A 152 17.25 9.71 7.40
N SER A 153 18.28 10.51 7.14
CA SER A 153 19.38 10.14 6.25
C SER A 153 20.23 8.99 6.79
N ILE A 154 20.50 8.96 8.11
CA ILE A 154 21.22 7.86 8.75
C ILE A 154 20.40 6.56 8.69
N ASN A 155 19.11 6.62 8.96
CA ASN A 155 18.25 5.46 8.88
C ASN A 155 18.19 4.89 7.47
N ALA A 156 18.10 5.73 6.44
CA ALA A 156 18.20 5.32 5.04
C ALA A 156 19.53 4.62 4.73
N ALA A 157 20.65 5.19 5.14
CA ALA A 157 21.99 4.60 4.95
C ALA A 157 22.21 3.29 5.76
N GLU A 158 21.55 3.12 6.88
CA GLU A 158 21.55 1.87 7.63
C GLU A 158 20.80 0.76 6.88
N ILE A 159 19.66 1.09 6.30
CA ILE A 159 18.84 0.17 5.47
C ILE A 159 19.60 -0.23 4.20
N THR A 160 20.32 0.68 3.55
CA THR A 160 21.12 0.41 2.35
C THR A 160 22.44 -0.32 2.64
N GLY A 161 22.81 -0.50 3.90
CA GLY A 161 24.03 -1.22 4.31
C GLY A 161 25.32 -0.40 4.17
N GLU A 162 25.26 0.90 3.93
CA GLU A 162 26.44 1.77 3.81
C GLU A 162 27.25 1.84 5.10
N LEU A 163 26.61 1.67 6.25
CA LEU A 163 27.27 1.66 7.57
C LEU A 163 28.08 0.39 7.88
N THR A 164 27.88 -0.69 7.13
CA THR A 164 28.55 -1.99 7.37
C THR A 164 29.75 -2.27 6.47
N SER A 165 30.07 -1.39 5.50
CA SER A 165 31.03 -1.66 4.42
C SER A 165 32.50 -1.40 4.71
N ASN A 166 32.97 -1.40 5.96
CA ASN A 166 34.39 -1.17 6.29
C ASN A 166 35.23 -2.44 6.53
N LYS A 167 34.88 -3.58 5.90
CA LYS A 167 35.78 -4.76 5.85
C LYS A 167 35.84 -5.39 4.44
N SER A 168 37.05 -5.30 3.86
CA SER A 168 37.56 -5.98 2.65
C SER A 168 37.33 -5.25 1.30
N ARG A 169 38.20 -4.30 1.00
CA ARG A 169 38.57 -3.98 -0.39
C ARG A 169 39.52 -5.07 -0.89
N LEU A 170 38.95 -6.11 -1.51
CA LEU A 170 39.61 -6.99 -2.49
C LEU A 170 38.52 -7.84 -3.15
N ASP A 171 38.32 -7.60 -4.45
CA ASP A 171 37.50 -8.38 -5.39
C ASP A 171 36.04 -8.68 -5.02
N LYS A 172 35.14 -7.67 -5.16
CA LYS A 172 33.72 -7.93 -5.46
C LYS A 172 33.23 -6.91 -6.49
N LYS A 173 32.71 -7.40 -7.63
CA LYS A 173 31.78 -6.62 -8.46
C LYS A 173 30.74 -6.04 -7.52
N LYS A 174 30.65 -4.70 -7.42
CA LYS A 174 29.63 -4.04 -6.58
C LYS A 174 28.26 -4.35 -7.20
N ASP A 175 27.37 -4.92 -6.39
CA ASP A 175 25.95 -4.98 -6.75
C ASP A 175 25.47 -3.53 -6.90
N ILE A 176 24.91 -3.18 -8.05
CA ILE A 176 24.34 -1.86 -8.29
C ILE A 176 22.86 -1.96 -7.90
N LEU A 177 22.46 -1.25 -6.86
CA LEU A 177 21.07 -1.14 -6.41
C LEU A 177 20.48 0.17 -6.91
N ILE A 178 19.22 0.10 -7.33
CA ILE A 178 18.41 1.27 -7.68
C ILE A 178 17.12 1.18 -6.89
N ASP A 179 16.82 2.26 -6.17
CA ASP A 179 15.62 2.36 -5.36
C ASP A 179 14.46 2.91 -6.17
N GLY A 180 13.29 2.40 -5.89
CA GLY A 180 12.01 2.84 -6.39
C GLY A 180 10.93 2.68 -5.33
N ILE A 181 9.69 2.59 -5.75
CA ILE A 181 8.52 2.40 -4.90
C ILE A 181 7.99 0.98 -5.15
N ALA A 182 7.72 0.24 -4.08
CA ALA A 182 7.07 -1.07 -4.15
C ALA A 182 5.70 -0.95 -4.85
N GLY A 183 5.55 -1.55 -6.03
CA GLY A 183 4.32 -1.49 -6.83
C GLY A 183 3.44 -2.73 -6.63
N ALA A 184 3.98 -3.91 -6.93
CA ALA A 184 3.35 -5.20 -6.68
C ALA A 184 4.36 -6.15 -6.03
N PRO A 185 3.95 -6.91 -4.97
CA PRO A 185 4.84 -7.78 -4.22
C PRO A 185 5.34 -8.96 -5.07
N GLY A 186 6.50 -9.49 -4.70
CA GLY A 186 7.13 -10.65 -5.33
C GLY A 186 8.56 -10.37 -5.74
N VAL A 187 9.26 -11.42 -6.16
CA VAL A 187 10.63 -11.36 -6.65
C VAL A 187 10.69 -11.84 -8.10
N GLY A 188 11.26 -11.01 -8.98
CA GLY A 188 11.49 -11.33 -10.39
C GLY A 188 12.97 -11.36 -10.73
N VAL A 189 13.43 -12.42 -11.40
CA VAL A 189 14.78 -12.51 -11.97
C VAL A 189 14.63 -12.78 -13.46
N GLY A 190 15.20 -11.95 -14.32
CA GLY A 190 15.03 -12.11 -15.74
C GLY A 190 15.80 -11.11 -16.59
N THR A 191 15.62 -11.21 -17.89
CA THR A 191 16.25 -10.32 -18.88
C THR A 191 15.44 -9.03 -19.02
N ALA A 192 16.09 -7.91 -18.87
CA ALA A 192 15.49 -6.60 -19.07
C ALA A 192 15.13 -6.36 -20.52
N VAL A 193 13.89 -6.02 -20.78
CA VAL A 193 13.41 -5.59 -22.11
C VAL A 193 12.88 -4.17 -21.95
N VAL A 194 13.57 -3.23 -22.58
CA VAL A 194 13.23 -1.82 -22.51
C VAL A 194 12.25 -1.48 -23.62
N ILE A 195 11.06 -0.99 -23.24
CA ILE A 195 10.11 -0.43 -24.19
C ILE A 195 10.47 1.03 -24.44
N PHE A 196 10.86 1.32 -25.68
CA PHE A 196 10.93 2.69 -26.17
C PHE A 196 9.63 3.02 -26.91
N PRO A 197 9.11 4.25 -26.80
CA PRO A 197 7.96 4.66 -27.61
C PRO A 197 8.31 4.48 -29.10
N GLU A 198 7.47 3.73 -29.83
CA GLU A 198 7.65 3.44 -31.27
C GLU A 198 7.68 4.71 -32.12
N ALA A 199 7.07 5.79 -31.62
CA ALA A 199 7.08 7.11 -32.24
C ALA A 199 7.06 8.19 -31.14
N ASP A 200 7.92 9.19 -31.28
CA ASP A 200 7.98 10.32 -30.36
C ASP A 200 7.08 11.46 -30.88
N LEU A 201 5.97 11.68 -30.20
CA LEU A 201 5.03 12.77 -30.50
C LEU A 201 5.71 14.13 -30.42
N ASP A 202 6.64 14.32 -29.48
CA ASP A 202 7.32 15.60 -29.28
C ASP A 202 8.28 15.94 -30.42
N ALA A 203 8.78 14.93 -31.12
CA ALA A 203 9.70 15.08 -32.25
C ALA A 203 8.99 15.37 -33.59
N VAL A 204 7.66 15.31 -33.66
CA VAL A 204 6.89 15.52 -34.90
C VAL A 204 6.78 17.02 -35.22
N PRO A 205 7.31 17.52 -36.35
CA PRO A 205 7.17 18.92 -36.71
C PRO A 205 5.79 19.20 -37.33
N ASP A 206 5.37 20.48 -37.32
CA ASP A 206 4.25 20.93 -38.13
C ASP A 206 4.67 21.05 -39.60
N ARG A 207 3.82 20.57 -40.51
CA ARG A 207 4.03 20.64 -41.96
C ARG A 207 2.71 20.85 -42.67
N SER A 208 2.76 21.49 -43.85
CA SER A 208 1.60 21.55 -44.70
C SER A 208 1.32 20.19 -45.34
N PRO A 209 0.06 19.75 -45.44
CA PRO A 209 -0.32 18.50 -46.10
C PRO A 209 -0.04 18.54 -47.60
N GLY A 210 0.31 17.40 -48.19
CA GLY A 210 0.37 17.26 -49.65
C GLY A 210 -1.03 17.26 -50.28
N SER A 211 -1.94 16.47 -49.68
CA SER A 211 -3.37 16.42 -50.01
C SER A 211 -4.14 16.22 -48.71
N VAL A 212 -5.06 17.13 -48.41
CA VAL A 212 -5.89 17.07 -47.18
C VAL A 212 -6.72 15.78 -47.16
N GLU A 213 -7.26 15.35 -48.28
CA GLU A 213 -8.10 14.14 -48.37
C GLU A 213 -7.27 12.85 -48.11
N GLU A 214 -6.05 12.77 -48.64
CA GLU A 214 -5.15 11.64 -48.43
C GLU A 214 -4.68 11.56 -46.96
N GLU A 215 -4.37 12.68 -46.32
CA GLU A 215 -3.98 12.77 -44.93
C GLU A 215 -5.12 12.34 -44.00
N ILE A 216 -6.37 12.76 -44.27
CA ILE A 216 -7.54 12.33 -43.50
C ILE A 216 -7.79 10.85 -43.66
N THR A 217 -7.66 10.32 -44.86
CA THR A 217 -7.83 8.88 -45.13
C THR A 217 -6.78 8.05 -44.40
N SER A 218 -5.50 8.42 -44.53
CA SER A 218 -4.39 7.77 -43.86
C SER A 218 -4.55 7.81 -42.34
N PHE A 219 -4.99 8.96 -41.78
CA PHE A 219 -5.26 9.09 -40.35
C PHE A 219 -6.37 8.15 -39.87
N ARG A 220 -7.50 8.10 -40.58
CA ARG A 220 -8.65 7.24 -40.24
C ARG A 220 -8.27 5.75 -40.32
N ASP A 221 -7.49 5.37 -41.32
CA ASP A 221 -6.99 3.99 -41.47
C ASP A 221 -6.09 3.61 -40.30
N ALA A 222 -5.18 4.50 -39.89
CA ALA A 222 -4.31 4.27 -38.74
C ALA A 222 -5.10 4.13 -37.43
N VAL A 223 -6.10 5.00 -37.20
CA VAL A 223 -7.01 4.92 -36.04
C VAL A 223 -7.77 3.59 -36.03
N SER A 224 -8.32 3.17 -37.17
CA SER A 224 -9.06 1.91 -37.30
C SER A 224 -8.20 0.69 -36.99
N GLN A 225 -6.94 0.70 -37.44
CA GLN A 225 -5.98 -0.37 -37.14
C GLN A 225 -5.71 -0.44 -35.63
N VAL A 226 -5.42 0.67 -34.98
CA VAL A 226 -5.18 0.72 -33.53
C VAL A 226 -6.42 0.29 -32.73
N GLN A 227 -7.63 0.69 -33.16
CA GLN A 227 -8.86 0.22 -32.53
C GLN A 227 -9.01 -1.31 -32.60
N GLN A 228 -8.71 -1.89 -33.76
CA GLN A 228 -8.78 -3.36 -33.89
C GLN A 228 -7.75 -4.06 -33.01
N GLU A 229 -6.54 -3.54 -32.95
CA GLU A 229 -5.48 -4.06 -32.05
C GLU A 229 -5.93 -4.06 -30.58
N ILE A 230 -6.55 -2.97 -30.13
CA ILE A 230 -7.07 -2.87 -28.74
C ILE A 230 -8.19 -3.90 -28.48
N VAL A 231 -9.08 -4.11 -29.44
CA VAL A 231 -10.13 -5.14 -29.34
C VAL A 231 -9.53 -6.55 -29.25
N ASP A 232 -8.51 -6.83 -30.07
CA ASP A 232 -7.83 -8.13 -30.07
C ASP A 232 -7.08 -8.36 -28.76
N LEU A 233 -6.40 -7.34 -28.22
CA LEU A 233 -5.73 -7.37 -26.90
C LEU A 233 -6.72 -7.62 -25.77
N LYS A 234 -7.87 -6.92 -25.79
CA LYS A 234 -8.93 -7.15 -24.80
C LYS A 234 -9.42 -8.62 -24.83
N ALA A 235 -9.59 -9.18 -26.02
CA ALA A 235 -10.02 -10.57 -26.18
C ALA A 235 -8.97 -11.56 -25.62
N GLN A 236 -7.69 -11.30 -25.80
CA GLN A 236 -6.59 -12.12 -25.27
C GLN A 236 -6.52 -12.06 -23.73
N MET A 237 -6.81 -10.89 -23.16
CA MET A 237 -6.79 -10.66 -21.71
C MET A 237 -8.12 -11.04 -21.03
N GLY A 238 -9.16 -11.30 -21.79
CA GLY A 238 -10.54 -11.55 -21.34
C GLY A 238 -10.73 -12.82 -20.50
N GLY A 239 -10.17 -12.97 -19.42
CA GLY A 239 -10.24 -14.07 -18.45
C GLY A 239 -9.12 -13.98 -17.41
N LEU A 240 -8.18 -13.06 -17.65
CA LEU A 240 -7.04 -12.78 -16.78
C LEU A 240 -7.26 -11.50 -15.96
N LEU A 241 -8.10 -10.58 -16.47
CA LEU A 241 -8.34 -9.28 -15.85
C LEU A 241 -9.72 -9.17 -15.20
N PRO A 242 -9.84 -8.46 -14.06
CA PRO A 242 -11.10 -8.00 -13.51
C PRO A 242 -11.91 -7.21 -14.55
N ALA A 243 -13.25 -7.26 -14.46
CA ALA A 243 -14.11 -6.58 -15.44
C ALA A 243 -13.90 -5.05 -15.48
N GLU A 244 -13.47 -4.45 -14.38
CA GLU A 244 -13.14 -3.02 -14.27
C GLU A 244 -11.95 -2.64 -15.14
N ASP A 245 -10.91 -3.47 -15.12
CA ASP A 245 -9.72 -3.25 -15.95
C ASP A 245 -10.01 -3.51 -17.43
N GLN A 246 -11.03 -4.34 -17.75
CA GLN A 246 -11.51 -4.53 -19.12
C GLN A 246 -12.27 -3.30 -19.64
N VAL A 247 -12.93 -2.53 -18.77
CA VAL A 247 -13.61 -1.26 -19.12
C VAL A 247 -12.59 -0.22 -19.63
N LEU A 248 -11.35 -0.29 -19.21
CA LEU A 248 -10.26 0.53 -19.73
C LEU A 248 -10.09 0.38 -21.24
N PHE A 249 -10.07 -0.85 -21.74
CA PHE A 249 -9.94 -1.13 -23.18
C PHE A 249 -11.18 -0.64 -23.96
N ASP A 250 -12.37 -0.69 -23.32
CA ASP A 250 -13.58 -0.10 -23.91
C ASP A 250 -13.48 1.42 -23.96
N ALA A 251 -12.95 2.05 -22.91
CA ALA A 251 -12.74 3.49 -22.88
C ALA A 251 -11.72 3.93 -23.96
N TYR A 252 -10.63 3.20 -24.16
CA TYR A 252 -9.66 3.45 -25.22
C TYR A 252 -10.28 3.33 -26.61
N THR A 253 -11.09 2.30 -26.82
CA THR A 253 -11.80 2.10 -28.09
C THR A 253 -12.81 3.25 -28.34
N LEU A 254 -13.51 3.68 -27.28
CA LEU A 254 -14.43 4.83 -27.33
C LEU A 254 -13.70 6.16 -27.60
N MET A 255 -12.56 6.38 -26.97
CA MET A 255 -11.74 7.60 -27.17
C MET A 255 -11.27 7.71 -28.62
N LEU A 256 -10.78 6.60 -29.20
CA LEU A 256 -10.38 6.52 -30.60
C LEU A 256 -11.58 6.51 -31.58
N GLY A 257 -12.79 6.23 -31.12
CA GLY A 257 -14.04 6.28 -31.90
C GLY A 257 -14.77 7.61 -31.80
N SER A 258 -14.39 8.48 -30.86
CA SER A 258 -15.14 9.71 -30.57
C SER A 258 -14.82 10.83 -31.56
N ASP A 259 -15.85 11.62 -31.87
CA ASP A 259 -15.70 12.88 -32.62
C ASP A 259 -14.82 13.91 -31.87
N SER A 260 -14.53 13.70 -30.59
CA SER A 260 -13.67 14.58 -29.80
C SER A 260 -12.22 14.53 -30.29
N LEU A 261 -11.53 13.39 -30.13
CA LEU A 261 -10.11 13.27 -30.50
C LEU A 261 -9.92 13.16 -32.00
N VAL A 262 -10.67 12.26 -32.66
CA VAL A 262 -10.57 12.05 -34.10
C VAL A 262 -11.07 13.26 -34.87
N GLY A 263 -12.24 13.82 -34.49
CA GLY A 263 -12.77 15.02 -35.12
C GLY A 263 -11.92 16.26 -34.90
N ALA A 264 -11.29 16.41 -33.69
CA ALA A 264 -10.35 17.52 -33.46
C ALA A 264 -9.09 17.40 -34.33
N THR A 265 -8.56 16.19 -34.49
CA THR A 265 -7.40 15.94 -35.37
C THR A 265 -7.75 16.20 -36.84
N VAL A 266 -8.92 15.72 -37.31
CA VAL A 266 -9.39 15.96 -38.68
C VAL A 266 -9.55 17.46 -38.96
N ARG A 267 -10.17 18.21 -38.05
CA ARG A 267 -10.29 19.68 -38.19
C ARG A 267 -8.94 20.39 -38.33
N ARG A 268 -7.91 19.89 -37.65
CA ARG A 268 -6.54 20.43 -37.77
C ARG A 268 -5.87 20.07 -39.10
N ILE A 269 -6.17 18.90 -39.64
CA ILE A 269 -5.73 18.52 -40.99
C ILE A 269 -6.40 19.42 -42.03
N GLU A 270 -7.71 19.65 -41.90
CA GLU A 270 -8.47 20.58 -42.75
C GLU A 270 -7.96 22.01 -42.62
N ALA A 271 -7.47 22.42 -41.46
CA ALA A 271 -6.86 23.73 -41.23
C ALA A 271 -5.44 23.86 -41.80
N GLY A 272 -4.89 22.81 -42.44
CA GLY A 272 -3.64 22.87 -43.17
C GLY A 272 -2.42 22.28 -42.47
N ASN A 273 -2.60 21.41 -41.47
CA ASN A 273 -1.52 20.62 -40.92
C ASN A 273 -1.56 19.17 -41.46
N TRP A 274 -0.42 18.50 -41.59
CA TRP A 274 -0.37 17.11 -41.98
C TRP A 274 -0.82 16.19 -40.82
N ALA A 275 -1.23 14.96 -41.10
CA ALA A 275 -1.83 14.07 -40.10
C ALA A 275 -1.00 13.86 -38.83
N PRO A 276 0.32 13.55 -38.87
CA PRO A 276 1.13 13.42 -37.66
C PRO A 276 1.21 14.71 -36.83
N GLY A 277 1.38 15.88 -37.43
CA GLY A 277 1.42 17.17 -36.71
C GLY A 277 0.09 17.54 -36.09
N ALA A 278 -1.02 17.30 -36.80
CA ALA A 278 -2.36 17.47 -36.29
C ALA A 278 -2.68 16.58 -35.11
N LEU A 279 -2.28 15.31 -35.18
CA LEU A 279 -2.39 14.33 -34.10
C LEU A 279 -1.60 14.78 -32.87
N ARG A 280 -0.31 15.15 -33.04
CA ARG A 280 0.51 15.67 -31.94
C ARG A 280 -0.18 16.82 -31.21
N ALA A 281 -0.60 17.84 -31.96
CA ALA A 281 -1.24 19.03 -31.38
C ALA A 281 -2.53 18.69 -30.61
N THR A 282 -3.31 17.72 -31.11
CA THR A 282 -4.53 17.25 -30.45
C THR A 282 -4.19 16.49 -29.16
N ILE A 283 -3.27 15.53 -29.21
CA ILE A 283 -2.88 14.73 -28.04
C ILE A 283 -2.29 15.61 -26.93
N MET A 284 -1.43 16.59 -27.28
CA MET A 284 -0.87 17.53 -26.31
C MET A 284 -1.97 18.38 -25.63
N GLU A 285 -2.92 18.91 -26.38
CA GLU A 285 -4.02 19.69 -25.81
C GLU A 285 -4.85 18.86 -24.83
N TYR A 286 -5.25 17.65 -25.20
CA TYR A 286 -6.04 16.77 -24.34
C TYR A 286 -5.23 16.30 -23.12
N SER A 287 -3.98 15.86 -23.29
CA SER A 287 -3.15 15.42 -22.17
C SER A 287 -2.90 16.55 -21.16
N HIS A 288 -2.59 17.77 -21.60
CA HIS A 288 -2.47 18.94 -20.73
C HIS A 288 -3.79 19.26 -19.98
N GLY A 289 -4.93 19.08 -20.67
CA GLY A 289 -6.23 19.23 -20.02
C GLY A 289 -6.44 18.28 -18.85
N PHE A 290 -6.07 17.02 -19.02
CA PHE A 290 -6.14 16.02 -17.96
C PHE A 290 -5.05 16.21 -16.88
N ASP A 291 -3.83 16.59 -17.25
CA ASP A 291 -2.74 16.90 -16.30
C ASP A 291 -3.09 18.07 -15.36
N ALA A 292 -3.92 19.02 -15.84
CA ALA A 292 -4.37 20.18 -15.08
C ALA A 292 -5.57 19.94 -14.16
N MET A 293 -6.18 18.74 -14.20
CA MET A 293 -7.32 18.40 -13.34
C MET A 293 -6.90 18.14 -11.90
N GLU A 294 -7.73 18.54 -10.95
CA GLU A 294 -7.47 18.29 -9.51
C GLU A 294 -7.62 16.82 -9.14
N ASP A 295 -8.45 16.08 -9.85
CA ASP A 295 -8.69 14.66 -9.65
C ASP A 295 -7.48 13.81 -10.08
N HIS A 296 -6.92 13.05 -9.15
CA HIS A 296 -5.74 12.20 -9.36
C HIS A 296 -6.01 11.11 -10.41
N TYR A 297 -7.19 10.51 -10.40
CA TYR A 297 -7.59 9.46 -11.35
C TYR A 297 -7.64 9.99 -12.79
N LEU A 298 -8.18 11.20 -12.98
CA LEU A 298 -8.25 11.82 -14.30
C LEU A 298 -6.86 12.26 -14.79
N ARG A 299 -5.98 12.73 -13.91
CA ARG A 299 -4.57 13.04 -14.26
C ARG A 299 -3.81 11.83 -14.78
N GLU A 300 -4.00 10.65 -14.18
CA GLU A 300 -3.35 9.42 -14.66
C GLU A 300 -3.76 9.06 -16.10
N ARG A 301 -4.95 9.50 -16.55
CA ARG A 301 -5.42 9.29 -17.92
C ARG A 301 -4.65 10.08 -18.98
N ALA A 302 -3.90 11.11 -18.60
CA ALA A 302 -3.04 11.84 -19.54
C ALA A 302 -1.99 10.91 -20.18
N GLY A 303 -1.44 9.96 -19.43
CA GLY A 303 -0.52 8.94 -19.93
C GLY A 303 -1.17 8.01 -20.96
N ASP A 304 -2.39 7.57 -20.71
CA ASP A 304 -3.16 6.70 -21.63
C ASP A 304 -3.43 7.40 -22.97
N ILE A 305 -3.78 8.69 -22.93
CA ILE A 305 -4.01 9.50 -24.14
C ILE A 305 -2.73 9.62 -24.97
N ARG A 306 -1.58 9.83 -24.31
CA ARG A 306 -0.29 9.89 -25.00
C ARG A 306 0.07 8.56 -25.63
N ASP A 307 -0.15 7.42 -24.96
CA ASP A 307 0.08 6.07 -25.50
C ASP A 307 -0.77 5.82 -26.76
N MET A 308 -2.07 6.15 -26.69
CA MET A 308 -2.94 6.03 -27.86
C MET A 308 -2.47 6.90 -29.03
N GLY A 309 -2.04 8.13 -28.74
CA GLY A 309 -1.47 9.03 -29.75
C GLY A 309 -0.19 8.48 -30.37
N GLN A 310 0.70 7.91 -29.58
CA GLN A 310 1.95 7.30 -30.07
C GLN A 310 1.69 6.09 -30.96
N ARG A 311 0.73 5.22 -30.60
CA ARG A 311 0.33 4.07 -31.43
C ARG A 311 -0.23 4.49 -32.78
N VAL A 312 -1.13 5.48 -32.79
CA VAL A 312 -1.67 6.03 -34.06
C VAL A 312 -0.56 6.67 -34.88
N LEU A 313 0.37 7.39 -34.24
CA LEU A 313 1.52 7.99 -34.92
C LEU A 313 2.44 6.92 -35.54
N ALA A 314 2.71 5.85 -34.84
CA ALA A 314 3.52 4.73 -35.36
C ALA A 314 2.90 4.13 -36.62
N ARG A 315 1.58 3.94 -36.64
CA ARG A 315 0.87 3.46 -37.85
C ARG A 315 0.88 4.48 -38.99
N LEU A 316 0.72 5.78 -38.68
CA LEU A 316 0.83 6.85 -39.66
C LEU A 316 2.20 6.92 -40.34
N LEU A 317 3.27 6.71 -39.56
CA LEU A 317 4.64 6.74 -40.06
C LEU A 317 5.07 5.42 -40.71
N SER A 318 4.15 4.44 -40.82
CA SER A 318 4.42 3.09 -41.37
C SER A 318 5.59 2.40 -40.66
N ALA A 319 5.83 2.69 -39.40
CA ALA A 319 6.81 1.98 -38.57
C ALA A 319 6.40 0.51 -38.47
N LYS A 320 7.26 -0.40 -38.93
CA LYS A 320 7.02 -1.84 -38.69
C LYS A 320 7.02 -2.04 -37.18
N PRO A 321 6.02 -2.73 -36.61
CA PRO A 321 6.06 -3.09 -35.20
C PRO A 321 7.38 -3.81 -34.95
N GLN A 322 8.16 -3.35 -33.98
CA GLN A 322 9.30 -4.10 -33.49
C GLN A 322 8.70 -5.37 -32.86
N GLN A 323 8.87 -6.52 -33.52
CA GLN A 323 8.61 -7.81 -32.89
C GLN A 323 9.68 -7.99 -31.80
N VAL A 324 9.35 -7.58 -30.60
CA VAL A 324 10.20 -7.86 -29.44
C VAL A 324 10.03 -9.34 -29.13
N GLU A 325 11.11 -10.12 -29.32
CA GLU A 325 11.13 -11.52 -28.89
C GLU A 325 11.26 -11.53 -27.36
N PHE A 326 10.21 -11.96 -26.67
CA PHE A 326 10.23 -12.10 -25.22
C PHE A 326 10.85 -13.44 -24.82
N GLU A 327 11.89 -13.41 -24.02
CA GLU A 327 12.52 -14.60 -23.42
C GLU A 327 11.60 -15.24 -22.36
N GLU A 328 11.99 -16.43 -21.83
CA GLU A 328 11.18 -17.17 -20.84
C GLU A 328 10.99 -16.42 -19.51
N ALA A 329 11.93 -15.49 -19.18
CA ALA A 329 11.86 -14.65 -17.98
C ALA A 329 12.17 -13.20 -18.37
N THR A 330 11.17 -12.47 -18.84
CA THR A 330 11.30 -11.07 -19.26
C THR A 330 10.92 -10.13 -18.11
N ILE A 331 11.77 -9.15 -17.83
CA ILE A 331 11.44 -7.99 -16.98
C ILE A 331 11.22 -6.79 -17.89
N LEU A 332 9.99 -6.32 -17.91
CA LEU A 332 9.59 -5.20 -18.74
C LEU A 332 9.97 -3.87 -18.08
N ILE A 333 10.61 -2.99 -18.85
CA ILE A 333 11.10 -1.71 -18.36
C ILE A 333 10.61 -0.59 -19.27
N GLY A 334 10.09 0.48 -18.67
CA GLY A 334 9.69 1.68 -19.39
C GLY A 334 9.68 2.92 -18.52
N LYS A 335 9.63 4.09 -19.16
CA LYS A 335 9.40 5.34 -18.43
C LYS A 335 8.00 5.32 -17.82
N GLU A 336 7.02 5.08 -18.65
CA GLU A 336 5.62 4.76 -18.32
C GLU A 336 5.27 3.52 -19.15
N ILE A 337 4.56 2.58 -18.57
CA ILE A 337 4.09 1.37 -19.25
C ILE A 337 2.57 1.40 -19.24
N SER A 338 1.96 1.25 -20.40
CA SER A 338 0.51 1.21 -20.53
C SER A 338 -0.04 -0.21 -20.29
N ALA A 339 -1.34 -0.28 -19.98
CA ALA A 339 -2.03 -1.57 -19.86
C ALA A 339 -1.98 -2.38 -21.16
N THR A 340 -1.98 -1.71 -22.31
CA THR A 340 -1.89 -2.36 -23.63
C THR A 340 -0.52 -2.97 -23.87
N GLN A 341 0.57 -2.26 -23.52
CA GLN A 341 1.94 -2.78 -23.63
C GLN A 341 2.15 -3.98 -22.70
N LEU A 342 1.62 -3.94 -21.48
CA LEU A 342 1.66 -5.08 -20.56
C LEU A 342 0.90 -6.28 -21.13
N ALA A 343 -0.23 -6.06 -21.79
CA ALA A 343 -1.07 -7.11 -22.38
C ALA A 343 -0.42 -7.82 -23.58
N GLU A 344 0.52 -7.19 -24.27
CA GLU A 344 1.25 -7.76 -25.40
C GLU A 344 2.18 -8.91 -24.99
N ILE A 345 2.57 -8.98 -23.71
CA ILE A 345 3.49 -9.99 -23.21
C ILE A 345 2.72 -11.19 -22.64
N PRO A 346 2.98 -12.40 -23.12
CA PRO A 346 2.38 -13.58 -22.51
C PRO A 346 2.72 -13.67 -21.02
N ARG A 347 1.70 -13.78 -20.14
CA ARG A 347 1.85 -13.79 -18.68
C ARG A 347 2.96 -14.75 -18.19
N LYS A 348 3.11 -15.91 -18.83
CA LYS A 348 4.10 -16.92 -18.46
C LYS A 348 5.56 -16.48 -18.70
N ARG A 349 5.78 -15.48 -19.55
CA ARG A 349 7.11 -14.95 -19.86
C ARG A 349 7.46 -13.71 -19.06
N LEU A 350 6.47 -13.07 -18.42
CA LEU A 350 6.66 -11.85 -17.65
C LEU A 350 7.13 -12.18 -16.22
N ALA A 351 8.40 -11.91 -15.94
CA ALA A 351 9.03 -12.14 -14.64
C ALA A 351 8.99 -10.91 -13.71
N GLY A 352 8.85 -9.70 -14.27
CA GLY A 352 8.79 -8.46 -13.49
C GLY A 352 8.46 -7.23 -14.33
N LEU A 353 8.18 -6.14 -13.66
CA LEU A 353 7.85 -4.84 -14.26
C LEU A 353 8.62 -3.72 -13.54
N VAL A 354 9.17 -2.78 -14.30
CA VAL A 354 9.84 -1.60 -13.75
C VAL A 354 9.41 -0.35 -14.50
N CYS A 355 8.91 0.66 -13.77
CA CYS A 355 8.59 1.97 -14.32
C CYS A 355 9.46 3.05 -13.68
N SER A 356 10.06 3.94 -14.51
CA SER A 356 10.84 5.08 -13.99
C SER A 356 9.95 6.15 -13.37
N THR A 357 8.65 6.19 -13.72
CA THR A 357 7.65 7.11 -13.17
C THR A 357 6.47 6.35 -12.57
N GLY A 358 5.58 7.05 -11.87
CA GLY A 358 4.37 6.48 -11.28
C GLY A 358 4.50 6.14 -9.81
N SER A 359 3.37 5.79 -9.19
CA SER A 359 3.23 5.42 -7.77
C SER A 359 2.68 4.01 -7.60
N ASN A 360 2.63 3.52 -6.37
CA ASN A 360 2.03 2.23 -6.04
C ASN A 360 0.50 2.18 -6.25
N SER A 361 -0.14 3.32 -6.37
CA SER A 361 -1.58 3.48 -6.68
C SER A 361 -1.86 3.63 -8.17
N SER A 362 -0.84 3.70 -9.03
CA SER A 362 -1.01 3.83 -10.48
C SER A 362 -1.75 2.61 -11.08
N HIS A 363 -2.46 2.84 -12.16
CA HIS A 363 -3.23 1.80 -12.87
C HIS A 363 -2.37 0.57 -13.22
N ILE A 364 -1.14 0.81 -13.68
CA ILE A 364 -0.23 -0.28 -14.06
C ILE A 364 0.24 -1.09 -12.83
N ALA A 365 0.42 -0.44 -11.67
CA ALA A 365 0.77 -1.14 -10.42
C ALA A 365 -0.41 -2.01 -9.93
N ILE A 366 -1.64 -1.51 -10.06
CA ILE A 366 -2.85 -2.26 -9.73
C ILE A 366 -2.99 -3.48 -10.65
N LEU A 367 -2.81 -3.28 -11.95
CA LEU A 367 -2.88 -4.34 -12.96
C LEU A 367 -1.78 -5.39 -12.74
N ALA A 368 -0.54 -4.97 -12.50
CA ALA A 368 0.57 -5.87 -12.21
C ALA A 368 0.31 -6.70 -10.94
N ARG A 369 -0.29 -6.09 -9.92
CA ARG A 369 -0.69 -6.76 -8.68
C ARG A 369 -1.78 -7.80 -8.94
N ALA A 370 -2.79 -7.48 -9.75
CA ALA A 370 -3.84 -8.42 -10.16
C ALA A 370 -3.27 -9.61 -10.96
N LEU A 371 -2.27 -9.37 -11.79
CA LEU A 371 -1.56 -10.39 -12.56
C LEU A 371 -0.51 -11.15 -11.73
N GLY A 372 -0.21 -10.73 -10.49
CA GLY A 372 0.84 -11.30 -9.65
C GLY A 372 2.24 -11.13 -10.28
N VAL A 373 2.55 -9.96 -10.84
CA VAL A 373 3.84 -9.62 -11.44
C VAL A 373 4.62 -8.73 -10.50
N PRO A 374 5.80 -9.13 -10.00
CA PRO A 374 6.66 -8.29 -9.18
C PRO A 374 6.94 -6.94 -9.85
N THR A 375 6.70 -5.82 -9.16
CA THR A 375 6.75 -4.50 -9.79
C THR A 375 7.42 -3.46 -8.91
N VAL A 376 8.31 -2.67 -9.52
CA VAL A 376 8.92 -1.48 -8.93
C VAL A 376 8.53 -0.26 -9.76
N MET A 377 8.02 0.78 -9.08
CA MET A 377 7.58 2.04 -9.67
C MET A 377 8.54 3.16 -9.28
N GLY A 378 8.54 4.27 -10.02
CA GLY A 378 9.28 5.49 -9.64
C GLY A 378 10.81 5.31 -9.57
N ALA A 379 11.38 4.36 -10.30
CA ALA A 379 12.82 4.14 -10.37
C ALA A 379 13.50 5.20 -11.25
N VAL A 380 13.62 6.43 -10.76
CA VAL A 380 14.06 7.61 -11.52
C VAL A 380 15.51 7.48 -12.00
N ASP A 381 16.37 6.85 -11.20
CA ASP A 381 17.80 6.71 -11.46
C ASP A 381 18.15 5.50 -12.35
N LEU A 382 17.13 4.82 -12.90
CA LEU A 382 17.33 3.65 -13.75
C LEU A 382 17.99 4.04 -15.10
N PRO A 383 19.18 3.52 -15.45
CA PRO A 383 19.87 3.85 -16.70
C PRO A 383 19.23 3.12 -17.89
N VAL A 384 18.00 3.46 -18.23
CA VAL A 384 17.13 2.78 -19.22
C VAL A 384 17.86 2.51 -20.57
N GLY A 385 18.76 3.41 -21.00
CA GLY A 385 19.50 3.27 -22.25
C GLY A 385 20.60 2.21 -22.25
N HIS A 386 20.94 1.61 -21.11
CA HIS A 386 22.11 0.73 -20.98
C HIS A 386 21.80 -0.65 -20.39
N ILE A 387 20.55 -0.91 -20.02
CA ILE A 387 20.15 -2.14 -19.32
C ILE A 387 19.39 -3.13 -20.20
N ASP A 388 19.05 -2.75 -21.42
CA ASP A 388 18.36 -3.63 -22.35
C ASP A 388 19.18 -4.90 -22.62
N GLY A 389 18.55 -6.06 -22.56
CA GLY A 389 19.19 -7.36 -22.71
C GLY A 389 20.05 -7.81 -21.51
N GLN A 390 20.15 -7.04 -20.42
CA GLN A 390 20.86 -7.45 -19.20
C GLN A 390 19.98 -8.24 -18.27
N GLU A 391 20.57 -9.21 -17.54
CA GLU A 391 19.86 -9.87 -16.45
C GLU A 391 19.78 -8.93 -15.23
N ILE A 392 18.57 -8.71 -14.72
CA ILE A 392 18.29 -7.89 -13.55
C ILE A 392 17.38 -8.63 -12.56
N ILE A 393 17.35 -8.14 -11.32
CA ILE A 393 16.46 -8.64 -10.29
C ILE A 393 15.53 -7.50 -9.87
N VAL A 394 14.24 -7.80 -9.74
CA VAL A 394 13.21 -6.88 -9.24
C VAL A 394 12.69 -7.42 -7.92
N ASP A 395 12.89 -6.65 -6.86
CA ASP A 395 12.28 -6.90 -5.54
C ASP A 395 11.08 -5.97 -5.36
N GLY A 396 9.91 -6.48 -5.71
CA GLY A 396 8.64 -5.77 -5.56
C GLY A 396 8.17 -5.63 -4.12
N TYR A 397 8.81 -6.32 -3.15
CA TYR A 397 8.56 -6.15 -1.73
C TYR A 397 9.24 -4.90 -1.19
N GLN A 398 10.51 -4.69 -1.54
CA GLN A 398 11.30 -3.56 -1.06
C GLN A 398 11.29 -2.37 -2.02
N GLY A 399 10.79 -2.56 -3.24
CA GLY A 399 10.85 -1.53 -4.28
C GLY A 399 12.26 -1.34 -4.86
N THR A 400 13.11 -2.37 -4.82
CA THR A 400 14.52 -2.28 -5.20
C THR A 400 14.83 -3.10 -6.46
N ILE A 401 15.71 -2.58 -7.30
CA ILE A 401 16.18 -3.22 -8.53
C ILE A 401 17.68 -3.48 -8.39
N TYR A 402 18.11 -4.71 -8.66
CA TYR A 402 19.52 -5.09 -8.66
C TYR A 402 20.03 -5.19 -10.10
N LEU A 403 20.94 -4.29 -10.46
CA LEU A 403 21.71 -4.35 -11.70
C LEU A 403 23.06 -5.00 -11.39
N GLN A 404 23.53 -5.91 -12.22
CA GLN A 404 24.83 -6.59 -12.05
C GLN A 404 24.99 -7.28 -10.68
N SER A 405 24.00 -8.07 -10.28
CA SER A 405 24.02 -8.79 -9.02
C SER A 405 25.17 -9.79 -8.91
N SER A 406 25.77 -9.90 -7.72
CA SER A 406 26.77 -10.95 -7.42
C SER A 406 26.14 -12.34 -7.51
N ALA A 407 26.97 -13.37 -7.77
CA ALA A 407 26.49 -14.75 -7.88
C ALA A 407 25.76 -15.21 -6.60
N GLY A 408 26.15 -14.71 -5.42
CA GLY A 408 25.50 -15.02 -4.16
C GLY A 408 24.08 -14.41 -4.05
N VAL A 409 23.95 -13.13 -4.37
CA VAL A 409 22.65 -12.40 -4.40
C VAL A 409 21.74 -13.06 -5.44
N ARG A 410 22.22 -13.30 -6.65
CA ARG A 410 21.47 -13.97 -7.70
C ARG A 410 20.95 -15.34 -7.28
N THR A 411 21.78 -16.17 -6.68
CA THR A 411 21.40 -17.52 -6.22
C THR A 411 20.29 -17.44 -5.17
N GLU A 412 20.40 -16.50 -4.22
CA GLU A 412 19.39 -16.31 -3.18
C GLU A 412 18.06 -15.84 -3.76
N PHE A 413 18.06 -14.86 -4.66
CA PHE A 413 16.83 -14.39 -5.31
C PHE A 413 16.18 -15.43 -6.22
N LEU A 414 16.96 -16.24 -6.93
CA LEU A 414 16.44 -17.39 -7.69
C LEU A 414 15.81 -18.44 -6.77
N ARG A 415 16.42 -18.68 -5.60
CA ARG A 415 15.85 -19.58 -4.58
C ARG A 415 14.51 -19.01 -4.06
N LEU A 416 14.47 -17.71 -3.76
CA LEU A 416 13.24 -17.03 -3.30
C LEU A 416 12.15 -17.07 -4.37
N ALA A 417 12.45 -16.74 -5.60
CA ALA A 417 11.48 -16.78 -6.71
C ALA A 417 10.92 -18.21 -6.93
N LYS A 418 11.78 -19.23 -6.81
CA LYS A 418 11.35 -20.63 -6.89
C LYS A 418 10.45 -21.02 -5.70
N GLU A 419 10.83 -20.63 -4.49
CA GLU A 419 10.00 -20.85 -3.29
C GLU A 419 8.64 -20.17 -3.42
N GLU A 420 8.58 -18.96 -3.98
CA GLU A 420 7.32 -18.24 -4.25
C GLU A 420 6.46 -18.95 -5.30
N GLN A 421 7.06 -19.46 -6.35
CA GLN A 421 6.33 -20.22 -7.36
C GLN A 421 5.77 -21.54 -6.79
N GLU A 422 6.58 -22.29 -6.05
CA GLU A 422 6.15 -23.53 -5.37
C GLU A 422 5.05 -23.24 -4.33
N LEU A 423 5.16 -22.10 -3.62
CA LEU A 423 4.14 -21.60 -2.70
C LEU A 423 2.85 -21.28 -3.44
N SER A 424 2.91 -20.57 -4.55
CA SER A 424 1.74 -20.19 -5.36
C SER A 424 0.99 -21.40 -5.88
N GLU A 425 1.73 -22.40 -6.41
CA GLU A 425 1.12 -23.67 -6.86
C GLU A 425 0.52 -24.48 -5.70
N GLY A 426 1.17 -24.45 -4.53
CA GLY A 426 0.67 -25.03 -3.29
C GLY A 426 -0.62 -24.37 -2.84
N LEU A 427 -0.65 -23.04 -2.85
CA LEU A 427 -1.79 -22.21 -2.48
C LEU A 427 -3.01 -22.49 -3.37
N LEU A 428 -2.84 -22.58 -4.68
CA LEU A 428 -3.92 -22.92 -5.61
C LEU A 428 -4.54 -24.29 -5.31
N ARG A 429 -3.73 -25.29 -4.98
CA ARG A 429 -4.21 -26.63 -4.58
C ARG A 429 -4.96 -26.60 -3.24
N GLU A 430 -4.51 -25.80 -2.30
CA GLU A 430 -5.18 -25.64 -0.99
C GLU A 430 -6.48 -24.84 -1.09
N ALA A 431 -6.57 -23.87 -2.01
CA ALA A 431 -7.78 -23.08 -2.22
C ALA A 431 -9.00 -23.94 -2.59
N MET A 432 -8.79 -25.03 -3.32
CA MET A 432 -9.85 -25.93 -3.75
C MET A 432 -10.44 -26.80 -2.62
N LYS A 433 -9.77 -26.87 -1.48
CA LYS A 433 -10.19 -27.71 -0.36
C LYS A 433 -11.01 -26.90 0.66
N PRO A 434 -11.95 -27.54 1.40
CA PRO A 434 -12.65 -26.86 2.49
C PRO A 434 -11.68 -26.46 3.61
N ALA A 435 -11.99 -25.35 4.30
CA ALA A 435 -11.19 -24.85 5.43
C ALA A 435 -11.47 -25.68 6.70
N THR A 436 -10.98 -26.92 6.74
CA THR A 436 -11.18 -27.85 7.85
C THR A 436 -9.90 -28.04 8.62
N THR A 437 -9.92 -27.78 9.94
CA THR A 437 -8.79 -28.00 10.83
C THR A 437 -8.39 -29.47 10.91
N LYS A 438 -7.19 -29.77 11.43
CA LYS A 438 -6.71 -31.16 11.59
C LYS A 438 -7.56 -31.99 12.55
N ASP A 439 -8.31 -31.36 13.45
CA ASP A 439 -9.25 -31.98 14.39
C ASP A 439 -10.72 -31.93 13.92
N GLY A 440 -10.96 -31.61 12.62
CA GLY A 440 -12.24 -31.79 11.94
C GLY A 440 -13.22 -30.63 12.06
N LEU A 441 -12.85 -29.46 12.61
CA LEU A 441 -13.69 -28.27 12.58
C LEU A 441 -13.62 -27.63 11.19
N THR A 442 -14.75 -27.50 10.51
CA THR A 442 -14.85 -26.72 9.27
C THR A 442 -15.28 -25.30 9.58
N LEU A 443 -14.47 -24.33 9.17
CA LEU A 443 -14.73 -22.90 9.33
C LEU A 443 -15.22 -22.34 7.97
N PRO A 444 -16.45 -21.81 7.87
CA PRO A 444 -16.93 -21.16 6.65
C PRO A 444 -16.04 -19.96 6.28
N ILE A 445 -15.66 -19.87 5.01
CA ILE A 445 -14.87 -18.76 4.49
C ILE A 445 -15.68 -18.04 3.42
N TYR A 446 -15.99 -16.79 3.69
CA TYR A 446 -16.74 -15.89 2.81
C TYR A 446 -15.81 -14.94 2.06
N ALA A 447 -16.30 -14.42 0.94
CA ALA A 447 -15.59 -13.38 0.19
C ALA A 447 -15.92 -11.98 0.71
N ASN A 448 -14.93 -11.09 0.70
CA ASN A 448 -15.11 -9.63 0.71
C ASN A 448 -15.15 -9.13 -0.73
N SER A 449 -16.13 -8.29 -1.07
CA SER A 449 -16.29 -7.72 -2.41
C SER A 449 -16.88 -6.31 -2.34
N GLY A 450 -16.50 -5.45 -3.27
CA GLY A 450 -17.10 -4.12 -3.48
C GLY A 450 -17.81 -4.05 -4.83
N LEU A 451 -17.38 -4.88 -5.79
CA LEU A 451 -17.92 -4.95 -7.14
C LEU A 451 -18.16 -6.42 -7.54
N LYS A 452 -19.07 -6.62 -8.49
CA LYS A 452 -19.33 -7.97 -9.03
C LYS A 452 -18.10 -8.57 -9.70
N SER A 453 -17.26 -7.73 -10.30
CA SER A 453 -16.01 -8.10 -10.96
C SER A 453 -14.97 -8.71 -10.02
N ASP A 454 -15.00 -8.39 -8.72
CA ASP A 454 -14.09 -8.95 -7.73
C ASP A 454 -14.23 -10.49 -7.57
N LEU A 455 -15.33 -11.05 -8.08
CA LEU A 455 -15.70 -12.44 -7.94
C LEU A 455 -15.78 -13.13 -9.31
N LEU A 456 -14.64 -13.55 -9.83
CA LEU A 456 -14.59 -14.30 -11.10
C LEU A 456 -15.41 -15.58 -11.00
N PRO A 457 -16.10 -16.00 -12.08
CA PRO A 457 -16.90 -17.22 -12.09
C PRO A 457 -16.15 -18.47 -11.63
N SER A 458 -14.86 -18.56 -11.94
CA SER A 458 -13.98 -19.66 -11.52
C SER A 458 -13.67 -19.69 -10.02
N GLN A 459 -13.88 -18.58 -9.32
CA GLN A 459 -13.56 -18.42 -7.91
C GLN A 459 -14.79 -18.58 -6.99
N GLN A 460 -15.99 -18.49 -7.53
CA GLN A 460 -17.24 -18.56 -6.77
C GLN A 460 -17.40 -19.88 -6.01
N SER A 461 -16.91 -20.98 -6.56
CA SER A 461 -16.92 -22.28 -5.90
C SER A 461 -15.89 -22.47 -4.79
N LEU A 462 -15.00 -21.50 -4.62
CA LEU A 462 -13.93 -21.54 -3.61
C LEU A 462 -14.37 -20.99 -2.25
N VAL A 463 -15.48 -20.26 -2.19
CA VAL A 463 -16.02 -19.61 -0.99
C VAL A 463 -17.41 -20.11 -0.64
N ASP A 464 -17.79 -19.93 0.62
CA ASP A 464 -19.08 -20.35 1.15
C ASP A 464 -20.17 -19.27 1.01
N GLY A 465 -19.88 -18.17 0.28
CA GLY A 465 -20.77 -17.04 0.03
C GLY A 465 -20.03 -15.70 0.12
N VAL A 466 -20.78 -14.61 0.33
CA VAL A 466 -20.24 -13.26 0.50
C VAL A 466 -20.48 -12.79 1.95
N GLY A 467 -19.41 -12.58 2.71
CA GLY A 467 -19.51 -12.15 4.10
C GLY A 467 -19.52 -10.63 4.26
N LEU A 468 -19.01 -9.91 3.25
CA LEU A 468 -19.09 -8.45 3.18
C LEU A 468 -19.14 -7.98 1.72
N TYR A 469 -20.28 -7.44 1.32
CA TYR A 469 -20.39 -6.64 0.10
C TYR A 469 -20.44 -5.14 0.47
N ARG A 470 -19.47 -4.37 -0.02
CA ARG A 470 -19.32 -2.93 0.24
C ARG A 470 -20.21 -2.14 -0.70
N THR A 471 -21.38 -1.74 -0.24
CA THR A 471 -22.38 -1.04 -1.06
C THR A 471 -22.01 0.40 -1.39
N GLU A 472 -21.04 0.99 -0.70
CA GLU A 472 -20.56 2.35 -0.96
C GLU A 472 -19.82 2.49 -2.29
N VAL A 473 -19.20 1.44 -2.82
CA VAL A 473 -18.41 1.51 -4.05
C VAL A 473 -19.24 2.00 -5.25
N PRO A 474 -20.43 1.44 -5.56
CA PRO A 474 -21.32 2.00 -6.59
C PRO A 474 -21.69 3.46 -6.39
N PHE A 475 -21.82 3.92 -5.14
CA PHE A 475 -22.12 5.31 -4.84
C PHE A 475 -20.94 6.23 -5.13
N MET A 476 -19.71 5.78 -4.86
CA MET A 476 -18.48 6.57 -5.08
C MET A 476 -18.20 6.79 -6.56
N VAL A 477 -18.56 5.85 -7.43
CA VAL A 477 -18.36 5.99 -8.90
C VAL A 477 -19.52 6.73 -9.60
N SER A 478 -20.62 7.00 -8.91
CA SER A 478 -21.78 7.71 -9.43
C SER A 478 -21.64 9.22 -9.22
N GLU A 479 -22.32 10.01 -10.04
CA GLU A 479 -22.39 11.48 -9.91
C GLU A 479 -23.59 11.96 -9.08
N ARG A 480 -24.43 11.04 -8.61
CA ARG A 480 -25.63 11.26 -7.79
C ARG A 480 -25.93 10.03 -6.94
N PHE A 481 -26.81 10.18 -5.96
CA PHE A 481 -27.33 9.00 -5.25
C PHE A 481 -28.07 8.07 -6.23
N PRO A 482 -27.64 6.78 -6.34
CA PRO A 482 -28.33 5.81 -7.20
C PRO A 482 -29.79 5.61 -6.75
N GLY A 483 -30.70 5.52 -7.71
CA GLY A 483 -32.12 5.28 -7.44
C GLY A 483 -32.43 3.85 -6.98
N GLU A 484 -33.65 3.59 -6.43
CA GLU A 484 -34.06 2.28 -5.91
C GLU A 484 -33.90 1.16 -6.97
N ALA A 485 -34.34 1.40 -8.21
CA ALA A 485 -34.26 0.39 -9.26
C ALA A 485 -32.81 0.08 -9.69
N GLU A 486 -31.98 1.10 -9.75
CA GLU A 486 -30.56 0.99 -10.09
C GLU A 486 -29.80 0.19 -9.01
N GLN A 487 -30.00 0.54 -7.75
CA GLN A 487 -29.44 -0.21 -6.63
C GLN A 487 -29.94 -1.67 -6.59
N ALA A 488 -31.26 -1.88 -6.81
CA ALA A 488 -31.84 -3.21 -6.81
C ALA A 488 -31.23 -4.13 -7.87
N GLU A 489 -30.92 -3.61 -9.07
CA GLU A 489 -30.27 -4.42 -10.13
C GLU A 489 -28.82 -4.79 -9.74
N ILE A 490 -28.08 -3.85 -9.16
CA ILE A 490 -26.72 -4.12 -8.66
C ILE A 490 -26.75 -5.22 -7.60
N TYR A 491 -27.64 -5.10 -6.59
CA TYR A 491 -27.73 -6.07 -5.51
C TYR A 491 -28.27 -7.43 -6.00
N ALA A 492 -29.26 -7.43 -6.90
CA ALA A 492 -29.78 -8.67 -7.50
C ALA A 492 -28.68 -9.43 -8.26
N SER A 493 -27.80 -8.70 -8.95
CA SER A 493 -26.70 -9.33 -9.71
C SER A 493 -25.76 -10.12 -8.81
N ILE A 494 -25.47 -9.63 -7.59
CA ILE A 494 -24.59 -10.34 -6.66
C ILE A 494 -25.33 -11.48 -5.94
N LEU A 495 -26.60 -11.26 -5.56
CA LEU A 495 -27.43 -12.28 -4.93
C LEU A 495 -27.63 -13.49 -5.83
N ARG A 496 -27.86 -13.28 -7.13
CA ARG A 496 -27.99 -14.35 -8.16
C ARG A 496 -26.67 -15.10 -8.40
N THR A 497 -25.53 -14.48 -8.11
CA THR A 497 -24.22 -15.14 -8.23
C THR A 497 -24.05 -16.27 -7.19
N PHE A 498 -24.71 -16.14 -6.03
CA PHE A 498 -24.65 -17.10 -4.92
C PHE A 498 -26.05 -17.56 -4.48
N PRO A 499 -26.84 -18.21 -5.35
CA PRO A 499 -28.28 -18.41 -5.12
C PRO A 499 -28.61 -19.26 -3.89
N HIS A 500 -27.66 -20.04 -3.38
CA HIS A 500 -27.84 -20.96 -2.24
C HIS A 500 -26.93 -20.64 -1.04
N GLN A 501 -26.05 -19.65 -1.19
CA GLN A 501 -25.13 -19.24 -0.14
C GLN A 501 -25.51 -17.85 0.38
N PRO A 502 -25.17 -17.51 1.62
CA PRO A 502 -25.46 -16.19 2.19
C PRO A 502 -24.69 -15.09 1.48
N VAL A 503 -25.35 -13.97 1.26
CA VAL A 503 -24.73 -12.73 0.75
C VAL A 503 -25.05 -11.60 1.72
N THR A 504 -24.04 -11.10 2.40
CA THR A 504 -24.15 -10.03 3.37
C THR A 504 -23.89 -8.69 2.70
N LEU A 505 -24.95 -7.88 2.55
CA LEU A 505 -24.86 -6.51 2.06
C LEU A 505 -24.74 -5.55 3.24
N ARG A 506 -23.66 -4.79 3.33
CA ARG A 506 -23.50 -3.74 4.31
C ARG A 506 -24.28 -2.51 3.85
N THR A 507 -25.09 -1.89 4.72
CA THR A 507 -25.73 -0.62 4.40
C THR A 507 -24.66 0.47 4.24
N LEU A 508 -25.03 1.60 3.62
CA LEU A 508 -24.11 2.66 3.21
C LEU A 508 -23.14 3.08 4.32
N ASP A 509 -21.84 2.99 4.02
CA ASP A 509 -20.76 3.43 4.91
C ASP A 509 -19.88 4.46 4.20
N VAL A 510 -20.41 5.67 4.00
CA VAL A 510 -19.71 6.85 3.49
C VAL A 510 -19.35 7.79 4.64
N GLY A 511 -18.42 8.71 4.39
CA GLY A 511 -17.79 9.57 5.40
C GLY A 511 -16.39 9.05 5.78
N GLY A 512 -15.62 9.82 6.52
CA GLY A 512 -14.23 9.51 6.81
C GLY A 512 -13.35 9.62 5.56
N ASP A 513 -12.75 8.50 5.15
CA ASP A 513 -11.93 8.37 3.94
C ASP A 513 -12.74 8.09 2.66
N LYS A 514 -14.07 7.90 2.77
CA LYS A 514 -14.98 7.57 1.67
C LYS A 514 -15.89 8.75 1.35
N SER A 515 -15.36 9.73 0.64
CA SER A 515 -16.12 10.91 0.22
C SER A 515 -16.93 10.66 -1.05
N LEU A 516 -18.11 11.30 -1.14
CA LEU A 516 -18.90 11.37 -2.37
C LEU A 516 -18.77 12.77 -2.94
N SER A 517 -18.41 12.88 -4.23
CA SER A 517 -18.20 14.18 -4.89
C SER A 517 -19.46 15.06 -4.89
N TYR A 518 -20.65 14.45 -4.91
CA TYR A 518 -21.94 15.12 -4.91
C TYR A 518 -22.58 15.26 -3.51
N PHE A 519 -21.91 14.75 -2.45
CA PHE A 519 -22.32 14.89 -1.05
C PHE A 519 -21.07 15.15 -0.19
N PRO A 520 -20.45 16.32 -0.33
CA PRO A 520 -19.23 16.65 0.42
C PRO A 520 -19.53 16.80 1.91
N ILE A 521 -18.69 16.19 2.75
CA ILE A 521 -18.74 16.28 4.21
C ILE A 521 -17.40 16.86 4.66
N GLU A 522 -17.43 18.10 5.16
CA GLU A 522 -16.23 18.78 5.69
C GLU A 522 -16.24 18.75 7.20
N GLU A 523 -15.27 18.05 7.80
CA GLU A 523 -15.15 17.89 9.24
C GLU A 523 -13.68 17.89 9.66
N ASP A 524 -13.38 18.41 10.84
CA ASP A 524 -12.02 18.41 11.40
C ASP A 524 -11.52 16.99 11.74
N ASN A 525 -12.43 16.08 12.09
CA ASN A 525 -12.14 14.69 12.45
C ASN A 525 -13.09 13.71 11.72
N PRO A 526 -12.92 13.51 10.40
CA PRO A 526 -13.88 12.76 9.57
C PRO A 526 -14.16 11.34 10.05
N PHE A 527 -13.16 10.64 10.60
CA PHE A 527 -13.35 9.27 11.11
C PHE A 527 -14.21 9.20 12.37
N LEU A 528 -14.24 10.25 13.18
CA LEU A 528 -15.02 10.32 14.42
C LEU A 528 -16.37 11.05 14.25
N GLY A 529 -16.64 11.57 13.06
CA GLY A 529 -17.74 12.46 12.75
C GLY A 529 -18.95 11.79 12.10
N TYR A 530 -19.43 12.41 11.04
CA TYR A 530 -20.64 12.09 10.29
C TYR A 530 -20.39 11.00 9.28
N ARG A 531 -20.61 9.74 9.69
CA ARG A 531 -20.22 8.56 8.91
C ARG A 531 -21.20 7.39 9.12
N GLY A 532 -21.37 6.59 8.05
CA GLY A 532 -22.06 5.30 8.10
C GLY A 532 -23.51 5.41 8.56
N ILE A 533 -23.89 4.67 9.63
CA ILE A 533 -25.26 4.65 10.10
C ILE A 533 -25.77 6.03 10.58
N ARG A 534 -24.88 6.92 11.02
CA ARG A 534 -25.25 8.28 11.43
C ARG A 534 -25.84 9.07 10.28
N ILE A 535 -25.21 8.98 9.09
CA ILE A 535 -25.73 9.57 7.84
C ILE A 535 -27.06 8.92 7.47
N SER A 536 -27.13 7.59 7.53
CA SER A 536 -28.31 6.84 7.14
C SER A 536 -29.53 7.16 8.01
N LEU A 537 -29.36 7.39 9.31
CA LEU A 537 -30.44 7.75 10.22
C LEU A 537 -30.85 9.21 10.12
N ASP A 538 -29.91 10.10 9.80
CA ASP A 538 -30.17 11.53 9.60
C ASP A 538 -30.80 11.82 8.21
N HIS A 539 -30.56 10.93 7.24
CA HIS A 539 -31.14 10.94 5.89
C HIS A 539 -31.97 9.66 5.63
N PRO A 540 -33.10 9.50 6.34
CA PRO A 540 -33.91 8.28 6.23
C PRO A 540 -34.47 8.04 4.82
N GLU A 541 -34.60 9.05 3.96
CA GLU A 541 -35.00 8.93 2.57
C GLU A 541 -33.96 8.17 1.74
N ILE A 542 -32.66 8.42 1.97
CA ILE A 542 -31.57 7.68 1.30
C ILE A 542 -31.53 6.25 1.83
N PHE A 543 -31.64 6.09 3.14
CA PHE A 543 -31.58 4.79 3.78
C PHE A 543 -32.76 3.90 3.39
N MET A 544 -34.00 4.45 3.38
CA MET A 544 -35.20 3.74 2.93
C MET A 544 -35.06 3.28 1.47
N THR A 545 -34.56 4.15 0.59
CA THR A 545 -34.29 3.79 -0.82
C THR A 545 -33.34 2.60 -0.93
N GLN A 546 -32.26 2.59 -0.13
CA GLN A 546 -31.31 1.48 -0.11
C GLN A 546 -31.92 0.19 0.45
N LEU A 547 -32.62 0.26 1.58
CA LEU A 547 -33.26 -0.89 2.21
C LEU A 547 -34.33 -1.52 1.32
N ARG A 548 -35.16 -0.70 0.65
CA ARG A 548 -36.14 -1.16 -0.32
C ARG A 548 -35.47 -1.84 -1.52
N ALA A 549 -34.39 -1.26 -2.03
CA ALA A 549 -33.61 -1.86 -3.12
C ALA A 549 -33.01 -3.23 -2.76
N MET A 550 -32.42 -3.36 -1.56
CA MET A 550 -31.89 -4.64 -1.05
C MET A 550 -33.00 -5.69 -0.92
N LEU A 551 -34.15 -5.31 -0.36
CA LEU A 551 -35.29 -6.19 -0.20
C LEU A 551 -35.88 -6.64 -1.54
N ARG A 552 -36.07 -5.72 -2.50
CA ARG A 552 -36.52 -6.06 -3.87
C ARG A 552 -35.57 -7.05 -4.54
N ALA A 553 -34.26 -6.81 -4.44
CA ALA A 553 -33.23 -7.67 -5.02
C ALA A 553 -33.27 -9.10 -4.47
N SER A 554 -33.74 -9.30 -3.24
CA SER A 554 -33.73 -10.60 -2.55
C SER A 554 -34.95 -11.50 -2.85
N ILE A 555 -35.97 -10.99 -3.55
CA ILE A 555 -37.25 -11.72 -3.76
C ILE A 555 -37.02 -13.08 -4.42
N GLU A 556 -36.14 -13.15 -5.42
CA GLU A 556 -35.89 -14.37 -6.17
C GLU A 556 -34.98 -15.37 -5.43
N THR A 557 -34.00 -14.88 -4.65
CA THR A 557 -32.90 -15.72 -4.13
C THR A 557 -33.01 -16.04 -2.65
N GLN A 558 -33.65 -15.17 -1.86
CA GLN A 558 -33.89 -15.31 -0.41
C GLN A 558 -32.63 -15.49 0.46
N ASN A 559 -31.48 -15.11 -0.04
CA ASN A 559 -30.17 -15.32 0.58
C ASN A 559 -29.55 -14.02 1.13
N LEU A 560 -30.31 -12.93 1.17
CA LEU A 560 -29.89 -11.62 1.67
C LEU A 560 -29.66 -11.63 3.19
N HIS A 561 -28.48 -11.16 3.58
CA HIS A 561 -28.18 -10.71 4.93
C HIS A 561 -27.92 -9.19 4.90
N VAL A 562 -28.51 -8.44 5.83
CA VAL A 562 -28.31 -6.99 5.97
C VAL A 562 -27.40 -6.71 7.16
N LEU A 563 -26.32 -5.96 6.94
CA LEU A 563 -25.31 -5.64 7.94
C LEU A 563 -25.27 -4.11 8.17
N PHE A 564 -25.50 -3.68 9.42
CA PHE A 564 -25.48 -2.27 9.80
C PHE A 564 -24.09 -1.87 10.30
N PRO A 565 -23.40 -0.89 9.62
CA PRO A 565 -22.09 -0.39 10.02
C PRO A 565 -22.17 0.66 11.12
N MET A 566 -21.06 0.94 11.79
CA MET A 566 -20.85 2.07 12.71
C MET A 566 -21.84 2.17 13.87
N ILE A 567 -22.52 1.08 14.24
CA ILE A 567 -23.43 1.04 15.37
C ILE A 567 -22.66 1.26 16.68
N SER A 568 -23.02 2.29 17.42
CA SER A 568 -22.43 2.66 18.69
C SER A 568 -23.37 2.49 19.89
N SER A 569 -24.67 2.34 19.64
CA SER A 569 -25.71 2.27 20.67
C SER A 569 -26.87 1.34 20.29
N MET A 570 -27.62 0.90 21.29
CA MET A 570 -28.88 0.15 21.10
C MET A 570 -29.97 0.97 20.42
N GLN A 571 -29.95 2.30 20.59
CA GLN A 571 -30.91 3.19 19.96
C GLN A 571 -30.71 3.20 18.44
N GLU A 572 -29.51 3.43 17.96
CA GLU A 572 -29.18 3.40 16.52
C GLU A 572 -29.58 2.07 15.87
N LEU A 573 -29.31 0.94 16.56
CA LEU A 573 -29.73 -0.37 16.06
C LEU A 573 -31.25 -0.50 15.99
N ASN A 574 -31.98 -0.09 17.01
CA ASN A 574 -33.46 -0.21 17.02
C ASN A 574 -34.07 0.67 15.91
N GLU A 575 -33.61 1.91 15.74
CA GLU A 575 -34.07 2.79 14.66
C GLU A 575 -33.78 2.20 13.26
N SER A 576 -32.60 1.58 13.09
CA SER A 576 -32.25 0.90 11.83
C SER A 576 -33.16 -0.30 11.53
N LEU A 577 -33.48 -1.10 12.55
CA LEU A 577 -34.37 -2.24 12.43
C LEU A 577 -35.82 -1.81 12.15
N ASP A 578 -36.28 -0.72 12.77
CA ASP A 578 -37.60 -0.16 12.53
C ASP A 578 -37.77 0.35 11.11
N LEU A 579 -36.71 1.02 10.54
CA LEU A 579 -36.70 1.45 9.15
C LEU A 579 -36.67 0.25 8.18
N LEU A 580 -35.94 -0.81 8.50
CA LEU A 580 -35.95 -2.04 7.69
C LEU A 580 -37.33 -2.71 7.68
N GLN A 581 -38.02 -2.77 8.84
CA GLN A 581 -39.38 -3.29 8.93
C GLN A 581 -40.38 -2.42 8.15
N ARG A 582 -40.23 -1.11 8.22
CA ARG A 582 -41.04 -0.16 7.46
C ARG A 582 -40.83 -0.35 5.95
N ALA A 583 -39.57 -0.42 5.47
CA ALA A 583 -39.27 -0.66 4.07
C ALA A 583 -39.92 -1.96 3.56
N ARG A 584 -39.90 -3.01 4.38
CA ARG A 584 -40.53 -4.28 4.05
C ARG A 584 -42.06 -4.16 3.99
N ALA A 585 -42.70 -3.48 4.95
CA ALA A 585 -44.14 -3.27 4.98
C ALA A 585 -44.60 -2.48 3.73
N GLU A 586 -43.91 -1.39 3.37
CA GLU A 586 -44.21 -0.61 2.18
C GLU A 586 -44.15 -1.47 0.89
N LEU A 587 -43.15 -2.34 0.74
CA LEU A 587 -43.07 -3.25 -0.40
C LEU A 587 -44.18 -4.31 -0.41
N GLN A 588 -44.61 -4.77 0.77
CA GLN A 588 -45.74 -5.69 0.88
C GLN A 588 -47.08 -5.03 0.53
N GLU A 589 -47.27 -3.74 0.86
CA GLU A 589 -48.41 -2.93 0.42
C GLU A 589 -48.42 -2.73 -1.11
N GLU A 590 -47.28 -2.72 -1.75
CA GLU A 590 -47.12 -2.71 -3.22
C GLU A 590 -47.42 -4.09 -3.85
N GLY A 591 -47.75 -5.12 -3.05
CA GLY A 591 -48.07 -6.47 -3.53
C GLY A 591 -46.89 -7.36 -3.76
N LEU A 592 -45.69 -7.04 -3.23
CA LEU A 592 -44.49 -7.85 -3.36
C LEU A 592 -44.35 -8.80 -2.16
N GLU A 593 -44.08 -10.07 -2.42
CA GLU A 593 -43.73 -11.05 -1.36
C GLU A 593 -42.22 -10.95 -1.03
N VAL A 594 -41.91 -10.13 -0.03
CA VAL A 594 -40.52 -9.88 0.37
C VAL A 594 -40.15 -10.80 1.54
N PRO A 595 -39.09 -11.63 1.38
CA PRO A 595 -38.59 -12.46 2.48
C PRO A 595 -38.03 -11.61 3.61
N THR A 596 -38.03 -12.13 4.83
CA THR A 596 -37.37 -11.48 5.96
C THR A 596 -35.88 -11.74 5.89
N PRO A 597 -35.01 -10.72 5.66
CA PRO A 597 -33.58 -10.93 5.63
C PRO A 597 -33.05 -11.24 7.04
N ARG A 598 -31.95 -11.94 7.14
CA ARG A 598 -31.18 -11.99 8.38
C ARG A 598 -30.46 -10.64 8.57
N THR A 599 -30.42 -10.20 9.83
CA THR A 599 -29.81 -8.91 10.17
C THR A 599 -28.57 -9.11 11.04
N GLY A 600 -27.58 -8.26 10.85
CA GLY A 600 -26.35 -8.24 11.64
C GLY A 600 -25.88 -6.83 11.98
N VAL A 601 -25.03 -6.74 12.98
CA VAL A 601 -24.33 -5.51 13.37
C VAL A 601 -22.85 -5.66 13.10
N MET A 602 -22.24 -4.64 12.52
CA MET A 602 -20.79 -4.55 12.44
C MET A 602 -20.24 -3.99 13.76
N ILE A 603 -19.45 -4.81 14.45
CA ILE A 603 -18.78 -4.40 15.68
C ILE A 603 -17.44 -3.80 15.29
N GLU A 604 -17.40 -2.48 15.20
CA GLU A 604 -16.23 -1.71 14.78
C GLU A 604 -16.02 -0.43 15.60
N VAL A 605 -17.01 -0.06 16.40
CA VAL A 605 -16.92 1.05 17.36
C VAL A 605 -16.65 0.47 18.76
N PRO A 606 -15.73 1.03 19.58
CA PRO A 606 -15.39 0.50 20.89
C PRO A 606 -16.59 0.33 21.83
N SER A 607 -17.59 1.23 21.80
CA SER A 607 -18.82 1.09 22.59
C SER A 607 -19.58 -0.19 22.26
N ALA A 608 -19.63 -0.60 21.00
CA ALA A 608 -20.30 -1.81 20.57
C ALA A 608 -19.62 -3.09 21.09
N VAL A 609 -18.31 -3.06 21.40
CA VAL A 609 -17.62 -4.18 22.05
C VAL A 609 -18.25 -4.49 23.41
N TYR A 610 -18.49 -3.44 24.21
CA TYR A 610 -19.10 -3.58 25.54
C TYR A 610 -20.59 -3.95 25.48
N LEU A 611 -21.25 -3.65 24.37
CA LEU A 611 -22.66 -3.95 24.13
C LEU A 611 -22.88 -5.23 23.29
N ALA A 612 -21.84 -6.00 23.01
CA ALA A 612 -21.90 -7.11 22.06
C ALA A 612 -22.98 -8.15 22.38
N GLU A 613 -23.18 -8.51 23.66
CA GLU A 613 -24.21 -9.44 24.08
C GLU A 613 -25.64 -8.84 23.85
N GLN A 614 -25.84 -7.57 24.21
CA GLN A 614 -27.14 -6.89 24.06
C GLN A 614 -27.48 -6.69 22.58
N LEU A 615 -26.51 -6.28 21.76
CA LEU A 615 -26.67 -6.14 20.32
C LEU A 615 -27.00 -7.50 19.68
N ALA A 616 -26.28 -8.56 20.07
CA ALA A 616 -26.51 -9.91 19.57
C ALA A 616 -27.93 -10.43 19.86
N GLN A 617 -28.54 -10.04 20.98
CA GLN A 617 -29.93 -10.41 21.30
C GLN A 617 -30.96 -9.82 20.34
N ARG A 618 -30.63 -8.75 19.60
CA ARG A 618 -31.51 -8.04 18.69
C ARG A 618 -31.36 -8.44 17.22
N VAL A 619 -30.25 -9.09 16.87
CA VAL A 619 -29.88 -9.45 15.48
C VAL A 619 -29.58 -10.94 15.35
N ASP A 620 -29.35 -11.40 14.12
CA ASP A 620 -29.10 -12.81 13.81
C ASP A 620 -27.63 -13.19 13.87
N PHE A 621 -26.71 -12.21 13.68
CA PHE A 621 -25.26 -12.44 13.72
C PHE A 621 -24.51 -11.13 14.03
N LEU A 622 -23.25 -11.27 14.44
CA LEU A 622 -22.30 -10.18 14.56
C LEU A 622 -21.18 -10.33 13.52
N SER A 623 -20.72 -9.22 12.98
CA SER A 623 -19.55 -9.16 12.09
C SER A 623 -18.56 -8.14 12.63
N VAL A 624 -17.29 -8.51 12.80
CA VAL A 624 -16.29 -7.60 13.36
C VAL A 624 -15.53 -6.90 12.25
N GLY A 625 -15.66 -5.58 12.17
CA GLY A 625 -14.90 -4.70 11.30
C GLY A 625 -13.57 -4.33 11.94
N THR A 626 -12.57 -5.24 11.87
CA THR A 626 -11.31 -5.07 12.60
C THR A 626 -10.52 -3.83 12.20
N ASN A 627 -10.65 -3.36 10.96
CA ASN A 627 -9.92 -2.18 10.48
C ASN A 627 -10.27 -0.93 11.29
N ASP A 628 -11.57 -0.62 11.38
CA ASP A 628 -12.05 0.54 12.13
C ASP A 628 -11.95 0.30 13.64
N LEU A 629 -12.23 -0.93 14.10
CA LEU A 629 -12.10 -1.28 15.51
C LEU A 629 -10.70 -1.04 16.06
N ILE A 630 -9.65 -1.46 15.32
CA ILE A 630 -8.24 -1.25 15.70
C ILE A 630 -7.93 0.24 15.72
N GLN A 631 -8.31 0.97 14.66
CA GLN A 631 -8.12 2.41 14.54
C GLN A 631 -8.70 3.16 15.75
N TYR A 632 -9.92 2.86 16.13
CA TYR A 632 -10.60 3.53 17.25
C TYR A 632 -10.10 3.09 18.61
N LEU A 633 -9.81 1.80 18.82
CA LEU A 633 -9.29 1.31 20.10
C LEU A 633 -7.89 1.81 20.41
N LEU A 634 -7.04 1.91 19.39
CA LEU A 634 -5.67 2.39 19.54
C LEU A 634 -5.57 3.92 19.34
N ALA A 635 -6.65 4.59 18.94
CA ALA A 635 -6.68 6.01 18.59
C ALA A 635 -5.62 6.36 17.52
N VAL A 636 -5.49 5.54 16.48
CA VAL A 636 -4.48 5.64 15.42
C VAL A 636 -5.17 5.72 14.07
N ASP A 637 -4.91 6.79 13.34
CA ASP A 637 -5.32 6.89 11.93
C ASP A 637 -4.34 6.10 11.05
N ARG A 638 -4.80 5.00 10.47
CA ARG A 638 -4.00 4.11 9.60
C ARG A 638 -3.52 4.80 8.32
N ASN A 639 -4.19 5.87 7.88
CA ASN A 639 -3.82 6.64 6.69
C ASN A 639 -2.78 7.73 6.99
N ASN A 640 -2.49 8.00 8.26
CA ASN A 640 -1.49 8.98 8.67
C ASN A 640 -0.13 8.30 8.84
N ALA A 641 0.78 8.51 7.89
CA ALA A 641 2.12 7.91 7.87
C ALA A 641 2.96 8.14 9.14
N ARG A 642 2.66 9.18 9.94
CA ARG A 642 3.41 9.47 11.19
C ARG A 642 3.04 8.55 12.34
N VAL A 643 1.87 7.95 12.32
CA VAL A 643 1.33 7.11 13.40
C VAL A 643 0.89 5.73 12.93
N ALA A 644 0.90 5.45 11.63
CA ALA A 644 0.49 4.16 11.05
C ALA A 644 1.25 2.97 11.67
N ASP A 645 2.51 3.14 12.06
CA ASP A 645 3.30 2.09 12.73
C ASP A 645 2.75 1.68 14.11
N LEU A 646 1.86 2.50 14.70
CA LEU A 646 1.17 2.17 15.97
C LEU A 646 -0.08 1.32 15.75
N TYR A 647 -0.53 1.19 14.50
CA TYR A 647 -1.63 0.31 14.11
C TYR A 647 -1.13 -1.13 14.11
N ASP A 648 -1.50 -1.92 15.11
CA ASP A 648 -1.06 -3.31 15.25
C ASP A 648 -2.24 -4.23 15.57
N GLU A 649 -2.53 -5.14 14.65
CA GLU A 649 -3.60 -6.14 14.76
C GLU A 649 -3.38 -7.12 15.93
N ASN A 650 -2.12 -7.33 16.33
CA ASN A 650 -1.74 -8.23 17.42
C ASN A 650 -1.67 -7.52 18.77
N HIS A 651 -2.15 -6.28 18.88
CA HIS A 651 -2.14 -5.54 20.13
C HIS A 651 -3.04 -6.22 21.18
N PRO A 652 -2.59 -6.39 22.44
CA PRO A 652 -3.36 -7.07 23.50
C PRO A 652 -4.78 -6.52 23.70
N ALA A 653 -4.99 -5.21 23.56
CA ALA A 653 -6.31 -4.60 23.65
C ALA A 653 -7.28 -5.12 22.58
N ILE A 654 -6.78 -5.40 21.38
CA ILE A 654 -7.58 -5.95 20.27
C ILE A 654 -7.97 -7.39 20.59
N LEU A 655 -7.05 -8.20 21.10
CA LEU A 655 -7.33 -9.57 21.51
C LEU A 655 -8.38 -9.62 22.63
N CYS A 656 -8.30 -8.69 23.61
CA CYS A 656 -9.31 -8.55 24.65
C CYS A 656 -10.70 -8.18 24.07
N ALA A 657 -10.75 -7.23 23.13
CA ALA A 657 -11.99 -6.82 22.48
C ALA A 657 -12.61 -7.98 21.68
N LEU A 658 -11.80 -8.70 20.87
CA LEU A 658 -12.25 -9.87 20.13
C LEU A 658 -12.83 -10.94 21.04
N LYS A 659 -12.17 -11.22 22.15
CA LYS A 659 -12.67 -12.16 23.16
C LYS A 659 -14.03 -11.74 23.71
N MET A 660 -14.18 -10.48 24.09
CA MET A 660 -15.44 -9.94 24.60
C MET A 660 -16.58 -10.05 23.58
N ILE A 661 -16.29 -9.75 22.32
CA ILE A 661 -17.27 -9.81 21.22
C ILE A 661 -17.73 -11.26 21.00
N VAL A 662 -16.77 -12.19 20.87
CA VAL A 662 -17.07 -13.61 20.62
C VAL A 662 -17.85 -14.21 21.79
N GLU A 663 -17.41 -13.97 23.04
CA GLU A 663 -18.13 -14.43 24.25
C GLU A 663 -19.54 -13.83 24.34
N GLY A 664 -19.69 -12.53 24.01
CA GLY A 664 -21.00 -11.84 24.02
C GLY A 664 -21.94 -12.41 22.95
N GLY A 665 -21.46 -12.61 21.73
CA GLY A 665 -22.25 -13.23 20.65
C GLY A 665 -22.68 -14.65 20.99
N HIS A 666 -21.75 -15.50 21.43
CA HIS A 666 -22.01 -16.90 21.78
C HIS A 666 -22.96 -17.01 22.99
N LYS A 667 -22.86 -16.12 23.96
CA LYS A 667 -23.77 -16.09 25.11
C LYS A 667 -25.22 -15.78 24.71
N ALA A 668 -25.38 -14.98 23.66
CA ALA A 668 -26.68 -14.73 23.03
C ALA A 668 -27.08 -15.82 22.01
N GLY A 669 -26.27 -16.84 21.78
CA GLY A 669 -26.51 -17.91 20.81
C GLY A 669 -26.38 -17.47 19.37
N LYS A 670 -25.56 -16.43 19.11
CA LYS A 670 -25.37 -15.85 17.76
C LYS A 670 -23.95 -16.09 17.25
N SER A 671 -23.82 -16.27 15.92
CA SER A 671 -22.55 -16.41 15.28
C SER A 671 -21.79 -15.09 15.18
N VAL A 672 -20.46 -15.16 15.27
CA VAL A 672 -19.55 -14.03 15.13
C VAL A 672 -18.58 -14.28 13.97
N SER A 673 -18.59 -13.38 12.99
CA SER A 673 -17.70 -13.37 11.85
C SER A 673 -16.67 -12.24 11.93
N ILE A 674 -15.55 -12.36 11.22
CA ILE A 674 -14.56 -11.30 11.05
C ILE A 674 -14.52 -10.91 9.56
N CYS A 675 -14.62 -9.64 9.24
CA CYS A 675 -14.60 -9.13 7.87
C CYS A 675 -13.52 -8.08 7.58
N GLY A 676 -12.74 -7.66 8.59
CA GLY A 676 -11.59 -6.78 8.40
C GLY A 676 -10.35 -7.52 7.87
N GLU A 677 -9.29 -6.78 7.58
CA GLU A 677 -8.04 -7.29 7.00
C GLU A 677 -7.35 -8.33 7.86
N MET A 678 -7.53 -8.27 9.18
CA MET A 678 -7.06 -9.29 10.13
C MET A 678 -7.52 -10.71 9.77
N ALA A 679 -8.69 -10.88 9.13
CA ALA A 679 -9.16 -12.18 8.63
C ALA A 679 -8.32 -12.71 7.46
N SER A 680 -7.58 -11.86 6.78
CA SER A 680 -6.75 -12.16 5.61
C SER A 680 -5.26 -12.36 5.97
N ASP A 681 -4.85 -11.97 7.19
CA ASP A 681 -3.47 -12.14 7.66
C ASP A 681 -3.22 -13.56 8.22
N PRO A 682 -2.28 -14.33 7.67
CA PRO A 682 -1.96 -15.69 8.12
C PRO A 682 -1.64 -15.83 9.61
N LEU A 683 -1.03 -14.81 10.24
CA LEU A 683 -0.71 -14.80 11.68
C LEU A 683 -1.98 -14.64 12.52
N SER A 684 -2.78 -13.65 12.16
CA SER A 684 -4.00 -13.28 12.86
C SER A 684 -5.06 -14.38 12.77
N VAL A 685 -5.11 -15.15 11.66
CA VAL A 685 -6.01 -16.30 11.50
C VAL A 685 -5.83 -17.33 12.62
N LEU A 686 -4.60 -17.54 13.13
CA LEU A 686 -4.37 -18.44 14.28
C LEU A 686 -5.04 -17.93 15.55
N LEU A 687 -5.01 -16.61 15.78
CA LEU A 687 -5.66 -15.97 16.92
C LEU A 687 -7.19 -16.02 16.79
N LEU A 688 -7.70 -15.76 15.57
CA LEU A 688 -9.13 -15.79 15.26
C LEU A 688 -9.72 -17.21 15.43
N LEU A 689 -9.01 -18.23 14.94
CA LEU A 689 -9.36 -19.62 15.19
C LEU A 689 -9.32 -19.97 16.68
N GLY A 690 -8.35 -19.41 17.40
CA GLY A 690 -8.15 -19.65 18.84
C GLY A 690 -9.19 -18.99 19.72
N VAL A 691 -9.62 -17.77 19.41
CA VAL A 691 -10.71 -17.07 20.14
C VAL A 691 -12.07 -17.70 19.86
N GLY A 692 -12.19 -18.44 18.76
CA GLY A 692 -13.37 -19.24 18.42
C GLY A 692 -14.43 -18.50 17.60
N VAL A 693 -14.00 -17.70 16.61
CA VAL A 693 -14.92 -17.12 15.61
C VAL A 693 -15.62 -18.21 14.79
N ASP A 694 -16.81 -17.92 14.30
CA ASP A 694 -17.64 -18.88 13.57
C ASP A 694 -17.42 -18.86 12.06
N SER A 695 -16.88 -17.78 11.51
CA SER A 695 -16.53 -17.64 10.08
C SER A 695 -15.56 -16.49 9.85
N LEU A 696 -14.90 -16.52 8.70
CA LEU A 696 -14.02 -15.45 8.22
C LEU A 696 -14.50 -14.94 6.87
N SER A 697 -14.43 -13.64 6.66
CA SER A 697 -14.67 -13.02 5.35
C SER A 697 -13.38 -12.35 4.88
N VAL A 698 -12.85 -12.83 3.75
CA VAL A 698 -11.49 -12.54 3.29
C VAL A 698 -11.49 -12.03 1.86
N SER A 699 -10.40 -11.36 1.46
CA SER A 699 -10.17 -11.06 0.06
C SER A 699 -9.91 -12.35 -0.73
N MET A 700 -10.29 -12.40 -2.00
CA MET A 700 -10.06 -13.58 -2.84
C MET A 700 -8.56 -13.91 -2.99
N ALA A 701 -7.71 -12.89 -2.95
CA ALA A 701 -6.25 -13.06 -2.99
C ALA A 701 -5.70 -13.79 -1.76
N SER A 702 -6.25 -13.53 -0.57
CA SER A 702 -5.80 -14.14 0.69
C SER A 702 -6.44 -15.49 0.98
N LEU A 703 -7.52 -15.85 0.28
CA LEU A 703 -8.28 -17.08 0.49
C LEU A 703 -7.41 -18.35 0.56
N PRO A 704 -6.46 -18.58 -0.38
CA PRO A 704 -5.64 -19.80 -0.37
C PRO A 704 -4.77 -19.91 0.87
N SER A 705 -4.12 -18.82 1.28
CA SER A 705 -3.24 -18.78 2.46
C SER A 705 -4.02 -18.99 3.76
N VAL A 706 -5.18 -18.37 3.89
CA VAL A 706 -6.08 -18.53 5.04
C VAL A 706 -6.54 -19.99 5.18
N LYS A 707 -7.02 -20.59 4.09
CA LYS A 707 -7.41 -22.00 4.08
C LYS A 707 -6.25 -22.92 4.46
N TRP A 708 -5.06 -22.64 3.96
CA TRP A 708 -3.89 -23.45 4.27
C TRP A 708 -3.50 -23.37 5.75
N VAL A 709 -3.52 -22.17 6.34
CA VAL A 709 -3.29 -21.98 7.77
C VAL A 709 -4.31 -22.78 8.59
N ILE A 710 -5.61 -22.62 8.33
CA ILE A 710 -6.67 -23.34 9.06
C ILE A 710 -6.46 -24.87 8.98
N ARG A 711 -6.15 -25.40 7.81
CA ARG A 711 -5.92 -26.82 7.56
C ARG A 711 -4.66 -27.36 8.22
N SER A 712 -3.71 -26.50 8.56
CA SER A 712 -2.41 -26.87 9.14
C SER A 712 -2.43 -26.98 10.65
N PHE A 713 -3.47 -26.45 11.31
CA PHE A 713 -3.58 -26.44 12.77
C PHE A 713 -4.82 -27.20 13.28
N THR A 714 -4.78 -27.58 14.56
CA THR A 714 -5.95 -28.01 15.32
C THR A 714 -6.56 -26.80 16.02
N ARG A 715 -7.87 -26.83 16.26
CA ARG A 715 -8.54 -25.82 17.09
C ARG A 715 -7.91 -25.73 18.47
N THR A 716 -7.62 -26.88 19.08
CA THR A 716 -6.96 -26.94 20.39
C THR A 716 -5.64 -26.17 20.40
N ARG A 717 -4.79 -26.37 19.38
CA ARG A 717 -3.51 -25.65 19.29
C ARG A 717 -3.68 -24.16 19.11
N ALA A 718 -4.64 -23.73 18.32
CA ALA A 718 -4.97 -22.32 18.14
C ALA A 718 -5.47 -21.67 19.44
N GLN A 719 -6.30 -22.38 20.22
CA GLN A 719 -6.75 -21.94 21.56
C GLN A 719 -5.59 -21.77 22.54
N GLU A 720 -4.62 -22.69 22.55
CA GLU A 720 -3.41 -22.56 23.36
C GLU A 720 -2.59 -21.32 22.97
N LEU A 721 -2.43 -21.08 21.66
CA LEU A 721 -1.72 -19.90 21.15
C LEU A 721 -2.43 -18.61 21.55
N PHE A 722 -3.75 -18.55 21.40
CA PHE A 722 -4.55 -17.40 21.82
C PHE A 722 -4.44 -17.15 23.33
N LYS A 723 -4.57 -18.19 24.15
CA LYS A 723 -4.41 -18.06 25.60
C LYS A 723 -3.03 -17.51 25.99
N ARG A 724 -1.96 -18.00 25.35
CA ARG A 724 -0.62 -17.47 25.56
C ARG A 724 -0.47 -16.04 25.07
N ALA A 725 -1.05 -15.69 23.93
CA ALA A 725 -1.04 -14.33 23.41
C ALA A 725 -1.69 -13.33 24.38
N MET A 726 -2.76 -13.74 25.07
CA MET A 726 -3.43 -12.94 26.11
C MET A 726 -2.56 -12.69 27.36
N GLU A 727 -1.53 -13.47 27.58
CA GLU A 727 -0.59 -13.30 28.69
C GLU A 727 0.60 -12.39 28.33
N ILE A 728 0.80 -12.11 27.04
CA ILE A 728 1.90 -11.30 26.51
C ILE A 728 1.45 -9.85 26.40
N GLN A 729 2.28 -8.91 26.87
CA GLN A 729 1.98 -7.48 26.83
C GLN A 729 2.48 -6.78 25.56
N GLU A 730 3.52 -7.33 24.92
CA GLU A 730 4.19 -6.73 23.77
C GLU A 730 3.69 -7.34 22.45
N PRO A 731 3.10 -6.55 21.53
CA PRO A 731 2.64 -7.04 20.23
C PRO A 731 3.74 -7.75 19.42
N SER A 732 4.96 -7.25 19.48
CA SER A 732 6.12 -7.84 18.79
C SER A 732 6.45 -9.25 19.29
N ALA A 733 6.26 -9.53 20.58
CA ALA A 733 6.45 -10.85 21.16
C ALA A 733 5.33 -11.83 20.76
N ILE A 734 4.09 -11.35 20.66
CA ILE A 734 2.96 -12.11 20.12
C ILE A 734 3.26 -12.50 18.67
N ARG A 735 3.66 -11.55 17.84
CA ARG A 735 4.02 -11.78 16.43
C ARG A 735 5.15 -12.79 16.29
N LYS A 736 6.22 -12.71 17.10
CA LYS A 736 7.32 -13.68 17.13
C LYS A 736 6.84 -15.09 17.49
N MET A 737 5.94 -15.22 18.45
CA MET A 737 5.36 -16.50 18.86
C MET A 737 4.54 -17.14 17.74
N LEU A 738 3.68 -16.35 17.06
CA LEU A 738 2.85 -16.82 15.96
C LEU A 738 3.69 -17.18 14.73
N ASN A 739 4.68 -16.35 14.39
CA ASN A 739 5.64 -16.64 13.34
C ASN A 739 6.33 -17.99 13.56
N LYS A 740 6.80 -18.23 14.79
CA LYS A 740 7.41 -19.52 15.13
C LYS A 740 6.43 -20.66 14.93
N ALA A 741 5.18 -20.52 15.34
CA ALA A 741 4.17 -21.56 15.17
C ALA A 741 3.90 -21.88 13.69
N LEU A 742 3.86 -20.86 12.81
CA LEU A 742 3.71 -21.06 11.35
C LEU A 742 4.96 -21.75 10.75
N VAL A 743 6.16 -21.33 11.14
CA VAL A 743 7.42 -21.96 10.68
C VAL A 743 7.48 -23.42 11.10
N ASP A 744 7.15 -23.73 12.37
CA ASP A 744 7.12 -25.10 12.91
C ASP A 744 6.08 -25.97 12.18
N ALA A 745 5.02 -25.37 11.62
CA ALA A 745 4.01 -26.06 10.81
C ALA A 745 4.37 -26.18 9.31
N GLY A 746 5.55 -25.71 8.90
CA GLY A 746 6.01 -25.70 7.50
C GLY A 746 5.44 -24.57 6.64
N LEU A 747 4.85 -23.53 7.26
CA LEU A 747 4.24 -22.40 6.60
C LEU A 747 5.11 -21.13 6.65
N GLY A 748 6.41 -21.27 6.85
CA GLY A 748 7.35 -20.15 6.97
C GLY A 748 7.39 -19.22 5.75
N ALA A 749 7.08 -19.73 4.57
CA ALA A 749 6.99 -18.93 3.34
C ALA A 749 5.84 -17.91 3.39
N LEU A 750 4.68 -18.25 4.00
CA LEU A 750 3.56 -17.32 4.18
C LEU A 750 3.91 -16.11 5.06
N VAL A 751 4.83 -16.32 6.02
CA VAL A 751 5.27 -15.26 6.93
C VAL A 751 6.21 -14.26 6.25
N ARG A 752 7.04 -14.73 5.31
CA ARG A 752 7.97 -13.87 4.57
C ARG A 752 7.23 -12.99 3.55
N ALA A 753 6.20 -13.53 2.92
CA ALA A 753 5.36 -12.79 1.98
C ALA A 753 4.49 -11.69 2.65
N GLY A 754 4.25 -11.77 3.97
CA GLY A 754 3.43 -10.80 4.73
C GLY A 754 4.23 -9.77 5.54
N LYS A 755 5.54 -9.64 5.36
CA LYS A 755 6.33 -8.56 5.95
C LYS A 755 6.21 -7.29 5.09
N HIS A 756 5.15 -6.56 5.28
CA HIS A 756 4.96 -5.18 4.77
C HIS A 756 4.67 -4.24 5.91
#